data_32b6d79a4a03a420657decca582657c4
#
_entry.id   32b6d79a4a03a420657decca582657c4
#
_cell.length_a   1.000
_cell.length_b   1.000
_cell.length_c   1.000
_cell.angle_alpha   90.00
_cell.angle_beta   90.00
_cell.angle_gamma   90.00
#
_symmetry.space_group_name_H-M   'P 1'
#
loop_
_entity.id
_entity.type
_entity.pdbx_description
1 polymer ?
#
loop_
_entity_poly.entity_id
_entity_poly.type
_entity_poly.pdbx_seq_one_letter_code
_entity_poly.pdbx_strand_id
1 'polypeptide(L)'
;MDNTVYILDSYGLIYRCYFAFISRPLTNSKGENVSALFGFFRNLHSILEHYKPSYIVAAMDSKTPTFRHEMFDQYKANRPKTPEDLHAQIPWICDVLKAMGIPILQCDGYEADDIIATVAAQCNKEGRACRILSGDKDLMQLVTDTTQILKPDHADVWKVIGKEGVKAEWGVYPEKMLDLLSLYGDTADNIPGVKGCGVKTACKFLEQYGDLDGIYQHADEIKGAIGQKIRDGKESAYKSRDLVRLCTEVPCDDINISKFTSLSLDFAKAAEELMKHEIPSCAKLYSELALGKKSSSSKIPSDTKSVGAKSSKAKTSEESSDDSNASYDPQAQLEKDAEELKGKLIPLHKIETKIVTLDSAKELKKAVDSVLSKKKPVALSVQVLEESSYLSELLAISFASDDKTSYYVPFASGDDLFSSAGLSIDEGIKTVEKFFDQNEVPVIFHDMKFTYKVLRHNGLKCLEEKKSVPQFFDTMVAAWILEPEGLGSNPYALELLAEKKLAVLKTEYDEIVSKDQTLKDADSTSLSQYVSEKPVITLGLYSELSAQIKKFYKEKLFNEMEMPLIPILSEMELRGIHLDTKQLNEYSAELSSQISALEKEIFEIVGHEFNIASTKQLQEVLFTERGLKPTKKNKTGYSTDTSVLEELSIYDPVPKKILEFRELSKLQSTYVEALPKLTDSASLIHTTFVQTGTATGRLSCKDPNLQNIPVRSEQGRRIRSAFSSEKGKVFISADYSQIELVVMAHLSKDPNMCKAFTEGTDVHKATASLIYKVPADQVTADMRRLAKTINFGVIYGMSAFRLSNELGISRTQAQEFITSYFTEYASIQRFISETIQSAHEKRRVSTIFGRSRYIPTINNSNKIDQAAAERIAVNTPIQGSAADIVKMAMLKVNDALLKNPTGAKMLLQVHDELIFECPDDKETIEKTLSLIKENMENAVKLSVPLRVSIEYGKNWGEFH
;
A
#
# COMPACT_ATOMS: atom_id res chain seq x y z
N MET A 1 -40.57 -5.46 1.61
CA MET A 1 -39.56 -4.40 1.48
C MET A 1 -39.18 -3.99 2.88
N ASP A 2 -37.92 -3.81 3.15
CA ASP A 2 -37.43 -3.28 4.43
C ASP A 2 -37.96 -1.86 4.60
N ASN A 3 -38.70 -1.59 5.69
CA ASN A 3 -39.31 -0.30 5.96
C ASN A 3 -38.46 0.57 6.89
N THR A 4 -37.19 0.25 7.02
CA THR A 4 -36.21 0.98 7.85
C THR A 4 -35.89 2.35 7.27
N VAL A 5 -35.96 3.39 8.09
CA VAL A 5 -35.55 4.75 7.73
C VAL A 5 -34.11 4.99 8.15
N TYR A 6 -33.26 5.41 7.23
CA TYR A 6 -31.87 5.80 7.46
C TYR A 6 -31.76 7.32 7.45
N ILE A 7 -31.11 7.89 8.49
CA ILE A 7 -30.93 9.34 8.63
C ILE A 7 -29.44 9.64 8.75
N LEU A 8 -28.94 10.47 7.84
CA LEU A 8 -27.58 10.97 7.87
C LEU A 8 -27.50 12.24 8.75
N ASP A 9 -26.69 12.21 9.79
CA ASP A 9 -26.14 13.40 10.41
C ASP A 9 -25.05 13.97 9.48
N SER A 10 -25.46 14.88 8.60
CA SER A 10 -24.60 15.31 7.51
C SER A 10 -23.43 16.17 7.99
N TYR A 11 -23.66 17.09 8.90
CA TYR A 11 -22.58 17.95 9.39
C TYR A 11 -21.55 17.17 10.21
N GLY A 12 -21.99 16.28 11.10
CA GLY A 12 -21.09 15.41 11.84
C GLY A 12 -20.19 14.59 10.91
N LEU A 13 -20.76 14.05 9.83
CA LEU A 13 -20.01 13.29 8.82
C LEU A 13 -19.10 14.20 7.97
N ILE A 14 -19.55 15.37 7.52
CA ILE A 14 -18.79 16.36 6.74
C ILE A 14 -17.54 16.81 7.51
N TYR A 15 -17.71 17.23 8.76
CA TYR A 15 -16.58 17.67 9.61
C TYR A 15 -15.59 16.53 9.86
N ARG A 16 -16.08 15.34 10.19
CA ARG A 16 -15.24 14.17 10.37
C ARG A 16 -14.40 13.87 9.12
N CYS A 17 -15.01 13.90 7.94
CA CYS A 17 -14.32 13.66 6.68
C CYS A 17 -13.30 14.75 6.38
N TYR A 18 -13.62 16.01 6.60
CA TYR A 18 -12.69 17.11 6.41
C TYR A 18 -11.45 16.97 7.30
N PHE A 19 -11.65 16.76 8.61
CA PHE A 19 -10.54 16.65 9.56
C PHE A 19 -9.72 15.37 9.41
N ALA A 20 -10.27 14.32 8.84
CA ALA A 20 -9.50 13.11 8.49
C ALA A 20 -8.37 13.41 7.50
N PHE A 21 -8.54 14.42 6.65
CA PHE A 21 -7.56 14.84 5.64
C PHE A 21 -6.86 16.18 5.98
N ILE A 22 -7.00 16.71 7.21
CA ILE A 22 -6.47 18.04 7.58
C ILE A 22 -4.95 18.15 7.39
N SER A 23 -4.22 17.04 7.60
CA SER A 23 -2.76 16.98 7.40
C SER A 23 -2.36 16.84 5.92
N ARG A 24 -3.27 16.37 5.07
CA ARG A 24 -3.09 16.16 3.63
C ARG A 24 -4.41 16.36 2.92
N PRO A 25 -4.81 17.61 2.65
CA PRO A 25 -6.04 17.90 1.94
C PRO A 25 -6.01 17.35 0.51
N LEU A 26 -7.11 16.74 0.08
CA LEU A 26 -7.32 16.39 -1.31
C LEU A 26 -7.72 17.64 -2.07
N THR A 27 -7.08 17.93 -3.20
CA THR A 27 -7.43 19.08 -4.03
C THR A 27 -7.66 18.65 -5.48
N ASN A 28 -8.59 19.32 -6.15
CA ASN A 28 -8.82 19.15 -7.59
C ASN A 28 -7.79 19.92 -8.44
N SER A 29 -7.89 19.85 -9.77
CA SER A 29 -6.97 20.52 -10.70
C SER A 29 -6.95 22.06 -10.56
N LYS A 30 -7.99 22.65 -9.97
CA LYS A 30 -8.10 24.09 -9.69
C LYS A 30 -7.45 24.48 -8.35
N GLY A 31 -6.99 23.52 -7.57
CA GLY A 31 -6.44 23.73 -6.23
C GLY A 31 -7.52 23.88 -5.15
N GLU A 32 -8.78 23.56 -5.44
CA GLU A 32 -9.87 23.60 -4.47
C GLU A 32 -9.85 22.34 -3.60
N ASN A 33 -10.02 22.49 -2.28
CA ASN A 33 -10.09 21.34 -1.36
C ASN A 33 -11.38 20.54 -1.59
N VAL A 34 -11.26 19.23 -1.81
CA VAL A 34 -12.37 18.29 -2.04
C VAL A 34 -12.43 17.15 -1.00
N SER A 35 -11.68 17.29 0.09
CA SER A 35 -11.52 16.24 1.11
C SER A 35 -12.83 15.83 1.78
N ALA A 36 -13.66 16.81 2.16
CA ALA A 36 -14.95 16.55 2.79
C ALA A 36 -15.91 15.87 1.82
N LEU A 37 -15.97 16.35 0.59
CA LEU A 37 -16.79 15.78 -0.48
C LEU A 37 -16.40 14.32 -0.78
N PHE A 38 -15.10 14.05 -0.95
CA PHE A 38 -14.57 12.71 -1.14
C PHE A 38 -14.94 11.77 0.02
N GLY A 39 -14.60 12.17 1.26
CA GLY A 39 -14.83 11.34 2.43
C GLY A 39 -16.30 11.07 2.69
N PHE A 40 -17.17 12.08 2.49
CA PHE A 40 -18.62 11.96 2.67
C PHE A 40 -19.21 10.91 1.73
N PHE A 41 -18.94 11.02 0.42
CA PHE A 41 -19.51 10.09 -0.56
C PHE A 41 -18.89 8.71 -0.52
N ARG A 42 -17.65 8.57 -0.08
CA ARG A 42 -17.07 7.25 0.20
C ARG A 42 -17.77 6.54 1.37
N ASN A 43 -18.03 7.24 2.46
CA ASN A 43 -18.78 6.70 3.59
C ASN A 43 -20.23 6.38 3.22
N LEU A 44 -20.91 7.27 2.47
CA LEU A 44 -22.28 7.05 2.00
C LEU A 44 -22.36 5.84 1.06
N HIS A 45 -21.38 5.66 0.17
CA HIS A 45 -21.30 4.48 -0.70
C HIS A 45 -21.27 3.18 0.11
N SER A 46 -20.44 3.10 1.16
CA SER A 46 -20.38 1.92 2.04
C SER A 46 -21.75 1.60 2.68
N ILE A 47 -22.51 2.61 3.07
CA ILE A 47 -23.89 2.43 3.60
C ILE A 47 -24.85 1.93 2.53
N LEU A 48 -24.81 2.53 1.35
CA LEU A 48 -25.71 2.16 0.24
C LEU A 48 -25.47 0.73 -0.23
N GLU A 49 -24.20 0.32 -0.31
CA GLU A 49 -23.82 -1.04 -0.71
C GLU A 49 -24.22 -2.09 0.35
N HIS A 50 -23.91 -1.82 1.62
CA HIS A 50 -24.09 -2.80 2.69
C HIS A 50 -25.55 -2.93 3.14
N TYR A 51 -26.23 -1.80 3.38
CA TYR A 51 -27.60 -1.80 3.95
C TYR A 51 -28.69 -1.65 2.91
N LYS A 52 -28.39 -1.21 1.68
CA LYS A 52 -29.34 -1.01 0.58
C LYS A 52 -30.65 -0.32 1.02
N PRO A 53 -30.55 0.87 1.66
CA PRO A 53 -31.70 1.52 2.27
C PRO A 53 -32.78 1.88 1.23
N SER A 54 -34.06 1.47 1.50
CA SER A 54 -35.21 1.91 0.71
C SER A 54 -35.64 3.34 1.07
N TYR A 55 -35.29 3.80 2.28
CA TYR A 55 -35.62 5.14 2.80
C TYR A 55 -34.36 5.73 3.44
N ILE A 56 -33.78 6.76 2.82
CA ILE A 56 -32.62 7.48 3.34
C ILE A 56 -32.82 8.98 3.18
N VAL A 57 -32.51 9.75 4.22
CA VAL A 57 -32.62 11.21 4.24
C VAL A 57 -31.37 11.82 4.88
N ALA A 58 -31.00 13.04 4.47
CA ALA A 58 -29.88 13.77 5.00
C ALA A 58 -30.37 14.96 5.85
N ALA A 59 -30.04 14.98 7.15
CA ALA A 59 -30.32 16.12 8.01
C ALA A 59 -29.17 17.13 7.95
N MET A 60 -29.51 18.42 7.83
CA MET A 60 -28.56 19.53 7.73
C MET A 60 -28.91 20.63 8.74
N ASP A 61 -27.89 21.27 9.33
CA ASP A 61 -28.08 22.44 10.19
C ASP A 61 -28.60 23.65 9.43
N SER A 62 -29.40 24.47 10.09
CA SER A 62 -29.83 25.76 9.57
C SER A 62 -28.67 26.77 9.59
N LYS A 63 -28.74 27.74 8.70
CA LYS A 63 -27.84 28.91 8.68
C LYS A 63 -28.25 29.99 9.67
N THR A 64 -29.47 29.92 10.22
CA THR A 64 -30.03 30.86 11.19
C THR A 64 -29.67 30.46 12.62
N PRO A 65 -29.56 31.38 13.56
CA PRO A 65 -29.44 31.05 14.98
C PRO A 65 -30.59 30.15 15.40
N THR A 66 -30.31 29.22 16.29
CA THR A 66 -31.30 28.27 16.80
C THR A 66 -31.89 28.73 18.13
N PHE A 67 -33.03 28.18 18.56
CA PHE A 67 -33.63 28.47 19.83
C PHE A 67 -32.68 28.33 21.03
N ARG A 68 -31.64 27.48 20.92
CA ARG A 68 -30.59 27.32 21.94
C ARG A 68 -29.71 28.58 22.09
N HIS A 69 -29.48 29.30 21.01
CA HIS A 69 -28.77 30.59 21.08
C HIS A 69 -29.64 31.66 21.75
N GLU A 70 -30.96 31.60 21.61
CA GLU A 70 -31.88 32.51 22.36
C GLU A 70 -31.93 32.17 23.85
N MET A 71 -31.78 30.87 24.20
CA MET A 71 -31.73 30.41 25.58
C MET A 71 -30.41 30.70 26.27
N PHE A 72 -29.31 30.73 25.52
CA PHE A 72 -27.97 30.92 26.05
C PHE A 72 -27.03 31.54 25.03
N ASP A 73 -26.72 32.81 25.16
CA ASP A 73 -25.88 33.60 24.26
C ASP A 73 -24.47 33.02 24.08
N GLN A 74 -23.98 32.26 25.05
CA GLN A 74 -22.67 31.62 25.01
C GLN A 74 -22.71 30.19 24.40
N TYR A 75 -23.86 29.72 23.95
CA TYR A 75 -24.00 28.42 23.32
C TYR A 75 -23.14 28.35 22.05
N LYS A 76 -22.29 27.33 21.93
CA LYS A 76 -21.32 27.11 20.83
C LYS A 76 -20.33 28.27 20.60
N ALA A 77 -20.22 29.26 21.54
CA ALA A 77 -19.30 30.38 21.39
C ALA A 77 -17.82 29.97 21.34
N ASN A 78 -17.49 28.79 21.86
CA ASN A 78 -16.13 28.24 21.84
C ASN A 78 -15.78 27.48 20.53
N ARG A 79 -16.75 27.25 19.65
CA ARG A 79 -16.49 26.57 18.36
C ARG A 79 -15.69 27.48 17.44
N PRO A 80 -14.56 27.01 16.86
CA PRO A 80 -13.84 27.77 15.85
C PRO A 80 -14.76 27.97 14.63
N LYS A 81 -14.54 29.07 13.91
CA LYS A 81 -15.26 29.29 12.64
C LYS A 81 -14.96 28.18 11.65
N THR A 82 -15.99 27.74 10.92
CA THR A 82 -15.84 26.77 9.83
C THR A 82 -14.79 27.27 8.84
N PRO A 83 -13.77 26.46 8.50
CA PRO A 83 -12.78 26.81 7.48
C PRO A 83 -13.47 27.19 6.16
N GLU A 84 -12.95 28.20 5.47
CA GLU A 84 -13.56 28.72 4.22
C GLU A 84 -13.60 27.63 3.14
N ASP A 85 -12.56 26.83 3.03
CA ASP A 85 -12.46 25.73 2.07
C ASP A 85 -13.40 24.55 2.40
N LEU A 86 -13.75 24.32 3.68
CA LEU A 86 -14.81 23.40 4.07
C LEU A 86 -16.18 24.00 3.72
N HIS A 87 -16.37 25.29 4.01
CA HIS A 87 -17.63 25.97 3.73
C HIS A 87 -17.99 25.92 2.23
N ALA A 88 -17.00 26.01 1.35
CA ALA A 88 -17.16 25.88 -0.10
C ALA A 88 -17.66 24.48 -0.53
N GLN A 89 -17.31 23.41 0.19
CA GLN A 89 -17.66 22.03 -0.17
C GLN A 89 -19.09 21.64 0.24
N ILE A 90 -19.71 22.34 1.20
CA ILE A 90 -21.06 22.01 1.69
C ILE A 90 -22.11 22.09 0.57
N PRO A 91 -22.17 23.17 -0.26
CA PRO A 91 -23.07 23.22 -1.41
C PRO A 91 -22.84 22.05 -2.38
N TRP A 92 -21.60 21.70 -2.69
CA TRP A 92 -21.29 20.61 -3.58
C TRP A 92 -21.82 19.26 -3.09
N ILE A 93 -21.70 18.99 -1.78
CA ILE A 93 -22.28 17.79 -1.14
C ILE A 93 -23.80 17.78 -1.30
N CYS A 94 -24.45 18.92 -1.08
CA CYS A 94 -25.89 19.05 -1.27
C CYS A 94 -26.31 18.81 -2.73
N ASP A 95 -25.54 19.30 -3.71
CA ASP A 95 -25.84 19.13 -5.12
C ASP A 95 -25.75 17.67 -5.55
N VAL A 96 -24.73 16.92 -5.10
CA VAL A 96 -24.63 15.49 -5.36
C VAL A 96 -25.76 14.69 -4.69
N LEU A 97 -26.12 15.01 -3.44
CA LEU A 97 -27.26 14.38 -2.74
C LEU A 97 -28.56 14.59 -3.50
N LYS A 98 -28.83 15.83 -3.96
CA LYS A 98 -30.02 16.17 -4.77
C LYS A 98 -30.01 15.45 -6.11
N ALA A 99 -28.86 15.41 -6.80
CA ALA A 99 -28.71 14.70 -8.07
C ALA A 99 -28.99 13.20 -7.92
N MET A 100 -28.57 12.61 -6.80
CA MET A 100 -28.84 11.21 -6.46
C MET A 100 -30.31 10.97 -6.07
N GLY A 101 -31.04 12.02 -5.66
CA GLY A 101 -32.44 11.89 -5.21
C GLY A 101 -32.58 11.64 -3.72
N ILE A 102 -31.56 11.90 -2.89
CA ILE A 102 -31.66 11.85 -1.44
C ILE A 102 -32.26 13.16 -0.93
N PRO A 103 -33.38 13.13 -0.20
CA PRO A 103 -33.98 14.33 0.39
C PRO A 103 -33.06 14.94 1.45
N ILE A 104 -32.95 16.27 1.40
CA ILE A 104 -32.20 17.05 2.40
C ILE A 104 -33.24 17.73 3.31
N LEU A 105 -33.19 17.42 4.60
CA LEU A 105 -34.05 17.98 5.62
C LEU A 105 -33.32 19.10 6.33
N GLN A 106 -33.88 20.30 6.33
CA GLN A 106 -33.37 21.49 6.98
C GLN A 106 -34.53 22.35 7.49
N CYS A 107 -34.41 22.94 8.68
CA CYS A 107 -35.43 23.78 9.25
C CYS A 107 -34.82 24.98 9.97
N ASP A 108 -35.28 26.19 9.65
CA ASP A 108 -34.78 27.43 10.28
C ASP A 108 -35.09 27.45 11.77
N GLY A 109 -34.10 27.83 12.57
CA GLY A 109 -34.21 27.88 14.02
C GLY A 109 -33.96 26.55 14.75
N TYR A 110 -33.72 25.46 14.03
CA TYR A 110 -33.43 24.13 14.58
C TYR A 110 -32.13 23.55 14.06
N GLU A 111 -31.54 22.66 14.84
CA GLU A 111 -30.30 21.94 14.47
C GLU A 111 -30.62 20.60 13.79
N ALA A 112 -29.63 20.04 13.06
CA ALA A 112 -29.76 18.73 12.44
C ALA A 112 -30.18 17.64 13.46
N ASP A 113 -29.68 17.73 14.70
CA ASP A 113 -29.97 16.79 15.78
C ASP A 113 -31.46 16.81 16.17
N ASP A 114 -32.12 17.99 16.15
CA ASP A 114 -33.55 18.12 16.40
C ASP A 114 -34.38 17.52 15.28
N ILE A 115 -33.95 17.70 14.03
CA ILE A 115 -34.58 17.06 12.85
C ILE A 115 -34.46 15.54 12.96
N ILE A 116 -33.29 15.02 13.30
CA ILE A 116 -33.05 13.59 13.50
C ILE A 116 -33.92 13.05 14.63
N ALA A 117 -34.02 13.79 15.74
CA ALA A 117 -34.84 13.41 16.89
C ALA A 117 -36.32 13.36 16.53
N THR A 118 -36.83 14.33 15.72
CA THR A 118 -38.22 14.38 15.28
C THR A 118 -38.54 13.17 14.37
N VAL A 119 -37.68 12.85 13.41
CA VAL A 119 -37.87 11.70 12.53
C VAL A 119 -37.80 10.39 13.32
N ALA A 120 -36.85 10.25 14.26
CA ALA A 120 -36.72 9.06 15.11
C ALA A 120 -37.98 8.88 16.00
N ALA A 121 -38.50 9.96 16.57
CA ALA A 121 -39.74 9.93 17.38
C ALA A 121 -40.95 9.49 16.54
N GLN A 122 -41.11 10.01 15.32
CA GLN A 122 -42.15 9.58 14.41
C GLN A 122 -42.02 8.09 14.02
N CYS A 123 -40.78 7.62 13.72
CA CYS A 123 -40.50 6.22 13.45
C CYS A 123 -40.88 5.32 14.64
N ASN A 124 -40.50 5.71 15.87
CA ASN A 124 -40.88 4.98 17.08
C ASN A 124 -42.40 4.88 17.27
N LYS A 125 -43.11 6.00 16.99
CA LYS A 125 -44.59 6.04 17.10
C LYS A 125 -45.27 5.13 16.11
N GLU A 126 -44.70 5.03 14.88
CA GLU A 126 -45.22 4.14 13.84
C GLU A 126 -44.70 2.68 13.91
N GLY A 127 -43.82 2.38 14.86
CA GLY A 127 -43.16 1.08 14.96
C GLY A 127 -42.22 0.75 13.81
N ARG A 128 -41.73 1.77 13.10
CA ARG A 128 -40.74 1.64 12.03
C ARG A 128 -39.30 1.62 12.59
N ALA A 129 -38.46 0.77 12.06
CA ALA A 129 -37.05 0.78 12.37
C ALA A 129 -36.40 2.07 11.87
N CYS A 130 -35.53 2.66 12.70
CA CYS A 130 -34.75 3.85 12.39
C CYS A 130 -33.27 3.60 12.62
N ARG A 131 -32.43 4.02 11.67
CA ARG A 131 -30.97 3.94 11.73
C ARG A 131 -30.38 5.34 11.57
N ILE A 132 -29.75 5.85 12.63
CA ILE A 132 -29.12 7.18 12.65
C ILE A 132 -27.62 7.02 12.38
N LEU A 133 -27.14 7.61 11.29
CA LEU A 133 -25.74 7.55 10.89
C LEU A 133 -25.00 8.73 11.50
N SER A 134 -24.48 8.56 12.70
CA SER A 134 -23.77 9.61 13.44
C SER A 134 -22.74 9.03 14.42
N GLY A 135 -21.73 9.83 14.73
CA GLY A 135 -20.80 9.61 15.84
C GLY A 135 -21.11 10.45 17.07
N ASP A 136 -22.16 11.28 17.02
CA ASP A 136 -22.47 12.21 18.09
C ASP A 136 -23.06 11.50 19.32
N LYS A 137 -22.58 11.93 20.50
CA LYS A 137 -23.00 11.39 21.77
C LYS A 137 -24.41 11.84 22.18
N ASP A 138 -24.81 13.04 21.72
CA ASP A 138 -26.08 13.64 22.11
C ASP A 138 -27.26 12.88 21.49
N LEU A 139 -27.03 12.27 20.32
CA LEU A 139 -28.01 11.39 19.65
C LEU A 139 -28.19 10.02 20.34
N MET A 140 -27.32 9.65 21.29
CA MET A 140 -27.47 8.39 22.07
C MET A 140 -28.74 8.36 22.92
N GLN A 141 -29.30 9.54 23.25
CA GLN A 141 -30.57 9.63 23.96
C GLN A 141 -31.77 9.15 23.12
N LEU A 142 -31.62 9.04 21.78
CA LEU A 142 -32.68 8.61 20.88
C LEU A 142 -32.75 7.09 20.69
N VAL A 143 -31.80 6.33 21.22
CA VAL A 143 -31.72 4.86 21.03
C VAL A 143 -32.85 4.17 21.77
N THR A 144 -33.62 3.35 21.01
CA THR A 144 -34.74 2.53 21.50
C THR A 144 -34.63 1.10 20.97
N ASP A 145 -35.64 0.30 21.13
CA ASP A 145 -35.68 -1.02 20.51
C ASP A 145 -35.85 -0.96 18.98
N THR A 146 -36.42 0.12 18.47
CA THR A 146 -36.62 0.37 17.03
C THR A 146 -35.60 1.33 16.43
N THR A 147 -35.00 2.23 17.23
CA THR A 147 -34.00 3.20 16.81
C THR A 147 -32.60 2.79 17.26
N GLN A 148 -31.65 2.72 16.35
CA GLN A 148 -30.24 2.40 16.62
C GLN A 148 -29.32 3.39 15.91
N ILE A 149 -28.12 3.58 16.47
CA ILE A 149 -27.08 4.42 15.84
C ILE A 149 -26.12 3.54 15.07
N LEU A 150 -25.81 3.95 13.84
CA LEU A 150 -24.70 3.45 13.06
C LEU A 150 -23.52 4.42 13.26
N LYS A 151 -22.58 4.00 14.08
CA LYS A 151 -21.37 4.77 14.40
C LYS A 151 -20.26 4.37 13.48
N PRO A 152 -19.59 5.32 12.78
CA PRO A 152 -18.42 5.00 11.95
C PRO A 152 -17.28 4.45 12.82
N ASP A 153 -16.73 3.28 12.48
CA ASP A 153 -15.57 2.66 13.12
C ASP A 153 -14.34 2.77 12.19
N HIS A 154 -13.47 1.81 12.13
CA HIS A 154 -12.28 1.86 11.26
C HIS A 154 -12.62 1.43 9.82
N ALA A 155 -12.08 2.16 8.84
CA ALA A 155 -12.07 1.82 7.42
C ALA A 155 -13.39 1.20 6.89
N ASP A 156 -14.38 2.05 6.61
CA ASP A 156 -15.66 1.68 5.97
C ASP A 156 -16.55 0.71 6.78
N VAL A 157 -16.24 0.45 8.06
CA VAL A 157 -17.03 -0.38 8.97
C VAL A 157 -17.93 0.49 9.84
N TRP A 158 -19.19 0.10 9.97
CA TRP A 158 -20.21 0.77 10.78
C TRP A 158 -20.62 -0.11 11.95
N LYS A 159 -20.41 0.39 13.18
CA LYS A 159 -20.80 -0.31 14.41
C LYS A 159 -22.24 0.05 14.74
N VAL A 160 -23.09 -0.96 14.92
CA VAL A 160 -24.46 -0.78 15.38
C VAL A 160 -24.49 -0.59 16.90
N ILE A 161 -25.03 0.53 17.37
CA ILE A 161 -25.16 0.87 18.77
C ILE A 161 -26.66 0.80 19.16
N GLY A 162 -27.05 -0.22 19.89
CA GLY A 162 -28.36 -0.34 20.55
C GLY A 162 -28.26 -0.01 22.03
N LYS A 163 -29.32 -0.25 22.82
CA LYS A 163 -29.40 0.09 24.27
C LYS A 163 -28.21 -0.43 25.06
N GLU A 164 -27.83 -1.70 24.89
CA GLU A 164 -26.68 -2.31 25.56
C GLU A 164 -25.35 -1.69 25.12
N GLY A 165 -25.27 -1.28 23.87
CA GLY A 165 -24.11 -0.56 23.33
C GLY A 165 -23.92 0.81 23.98
N VAL A 166 -24.99 1.57 24.18
CA VAL A 166 -24.98 2.86 24.89
C VAL A 166 -24.52 2.65 26.34
N LYS A 167 -25.11 1.66 27.03
CA LYS A 167 -24.72 1.33 28.41
C LYS A 167 -23.25 0.93 28.52
N ALA A 168 -22.76 0.13 27.60
CA ALA A 168 -21.36 -0.29 27.58
C ALA A 168 -20.39 0.88 27.33
N GLU A 169 -20.80 1.87 26.50
CA GLU A 169 -19.95 3.01 26.15
C GLU A 169 -20.01 4.14 27.18
N TRP A 170 -21.23 4.43 27.72
CA TRP A 170 -21.49 5.60 28.57
C TRP A 170 -21.78 5.26 30.03
N GLY A 171 -22.00 3.99 30.36
CA GLY A 171 -22.32 3.53 31.71
C GLY A 171 -23.77 3.66 32.12
N VAL A 172 -24.62 4.24 31.27
CA VAL A 172 -26.08 4.42 31.50
C VAL A 172 -26.86 3.94 30.26
N TYR A 173 -28.14 3.59 30.46
CA TYR A 173 -29.06 3.32 29.36
C TYR A 173 -29.47 4.63 28.65
N PRO A 174 -29.97 4.58 27.38
CA PRO A 174 -30.37 5.76 26.61
C PRO A 174 -31.30 6.72 27.33
N GLU A 175 -32.22 6.20 28.12
CA GLU A 175 -33.21 6.96 28.87
C GLU A 175 -32.56 7.88 29.96
N LYS A 176 -31.31 7.61 30.34
CA LYS A 176 -30.53 8.38 31.30
C LYS A 176 -29.45 9.26 30.67
N MET A 177 -29.29 9.20 29.32
CA MET A 177 -28.27 9.99 28.62
C MET A 177 -28.49 11.51 28.78
N LEU A 178 -29.75 11.97 28.73
CA LEU A 178 -30.07 13.38 28.96
C LEU A 178 -29.59 13.86 30.35
N ASP A 179 -29.87 13.09 31.38
CA ASP A 179 -29.47 13.40 32.76
C ASP A 179 -27.95 13.32 32.95
N LEU A 180 -27.32 12.33 32.32
CA LEU A 180 -25.86 12.20 32.31
C LEU A 180 -25.17 13.43 31.71
N LEU A 181 -25.62 13.84 30.54
CA LEU A 181 -25.09 15.01 29.84
C LEU A 181 -25.41 16.33 30.57
N SER A 182 -26.54 16.41 31.26
CA SER A 182 -26.88 17.57 32.11
C SER A 182 -25.93 17.77 33.27
N LEU A 183 -25.45 16.67 33.86
CA LEU A 183 -24.45 16.67 34.95
C LEU A 183 -23.03 16.88 34.44
N TYR A 184 -22.67 16.17 33.34
CA TYR A 184 -21.33 16.17 32.77
C TYR A 184 -21.01 17.46 31.99
N GLY A 185 -22.02 18.02 31.27
CA GLY A 185 -21.85 19.15 30.36
C GLY A 185 -21.21 18.79 29.03
N ASP A 186 -21.02 19.80 28.18
CA ASP A 186 -20.27 19.71 26.95
C ASP A 186 -19.37 20.93 26.71
N THR A 187 -18.07 20.73 26.81
CA THR A 187 -17.09 21.81 26.60
C THR A 187 -17.02 22.26 25.14
N ALA A 188 -17.34 21.37 24.14
CA ALA A 188 -17.34 21.73 22.74
C ALA A 188 -18.48 22.71 22.42
N ASP A 189 -19.65 22.51 23.01
CA ASP A 189 -20.84 23.31 22.81
C ASP A 189 -21.03 24.39 23.91
N ASN A 190 -20.02 24.52 24.76
CA ASN A 190 -20.04 25.44 25.89
C ASN A 190 -21.22 25.21 26.87
N ILE A 191 -21.60 23.95 27.05
CA ILE A 191 -22.63 23.53 28.00
C ILE A 191 -21.96 23.26 29.35
N PRO A 192 -22.35 24.01 30.44
CA PRO A 192 -21.50 24.09 31.62
C PRO A 192 -21.49 22.79 32.46
N GLY A 193 -22.59 22.04 32.52
CA GLY A 193 -22.75 20.90 33.44
C GLY A 193 -22.55 21.29 34.92
N VAL A 194 -22.17 20.32 35.73
CA VAL A 194 -21.77 20.55 37.15
C VAL A 194 -20.25 20.48 37.25
N LYS A 195 -19.64 21.59 37.65
CA LYS A 195 -18.17 21.71 37.70
C LYS A 195 -17.50 20.61 38.52
N GLY A 196 -16.75 19.74 37.85
CA GLY A 196 -16.02 18.62 38.45
C GLY A 196 -16.86 17.36 38.69
N CYS A 197 -18.03 17.27 38.07
CA CYS A 197 -18.82 16.04 37.94
C CYS A 197 -18.45 15.39 36.59
N GLY A 198 -17.55 14.40 36.57
CA GLY A 198 -17.22 13.63 35.40
C GLY A 198 -18.19 12.48 35.16
N VAL A 199 -18.13 11.86 33.98
CA VAL A 199 -19.02 10.76 33.56
C VAL A 199 -19.17 9.68 34.64
N LYS A 200 -18.06 9.16 35.20
CA LYS A 200 -18.10 8.11 36.24
C LYS A 200 -18.85 8.55 37.48
N THR A 201 -18.76 9.81 37.87
CA THR A 201 -19.43 10.36 39.04
C THR A 201 -20.92 10.54 38.77
N ALA A 202 -21.26 11.08 37.62
CA ALA A 202 -22.64 11.23 37.16
C ALA A 202 -23.35 9.88 37.06
N CYS A 203 -22.71 8.84 36.46
CA CYS A 203 -23.27 7.49 36.40
C CYS A 203 -23.60 6.93 37.78
N LYS A 204 -22.72 7.08 38.80
CA LYS A 204 -22.97 6.61 40.17
C LYS A 204 -24.19 7.29 40.80
N PHE A 205 -24.33 8.59 40.57
CA PHE A 205 -25.47 9.32 41.10
C PHE A 205 -26.77 8.90 40.39
N LEU A 206 -26.74 8.72 39.07
CA LEU A 206 -27.90 8.26 38.32
C LEU A 206 -28.31 6.82 38.69
N GLU A 207 -27.34 5.97 39.01
CA GLU A 207 -27.59 4.59 39.51
C GLU A 207 -28.22 4.62 40.92
N GLN A 208 -27.77 5.53 41.78
CA GLN A 208 -28.22 5.60 43.17
C GLN A 208 -29.55 6.34 43.34
N TYR A 209 -29.76 7.45 42.62
CA TYR A 209 -30.90 8.37 42.82
C TYR A 209 -31.87 8.39 41.62
N GLY A 210 -31.62 7.65 40.61
CA GLY A 210 -32.51 7.47 39.45
C GLY A 210 -32.27 8.48 38.33
N ASP A 211 -32.60 9.73 38.52
CA ASP A 211 -32.54 10.81 37.54
C ASP A 211 -31.99 12.12 38.13
N LEU A 212 -31.91 13.18 37.31
CA LEU A 212 -31.42 14.48 37.76
C LEU A 212 -32.25 15.04 38.90
N ASP A 213 -33.58 14.91 38.83
CA ASP A 213 -34.47 15.43 39.87
C ASP A 213 -34.31 14.65 41.18
N GLY A 214 -34.17 13.33 41.12
CA GLY A 214 -33.87 12.47 42.28
C GLY A 214 -32.53 12.82 42.94
N ILE A 215 -31.51 13.11 42.14
CA ILE A 215 -30.21 13.58 42.68
C ILE A 215 -30.36 14.87 43.47
N TYR A 216 -31.14 15.84 42.99
CA TYR A 216 -31.35 17.12 43.66
C TYR A 216 -32.32 17.05 44.83
N GLN A 217 -33.22 16.08 44.84
CA GLN A 217 -34.06 15.80 46.03
C GLN A 217 -33.21 15.26 47.19
N HIS A 218 -32.13 14.53 46.91
CA HIS A 218 -31.24 13.92 47.88
C HIS A 218 -29.89 14.65 48.01
N ALA A 219 -29.76 15.85 47.45
CA ALA A 219 -28.49 16.58 47.38
C ALA A 219 -27.84 16.84 48.72
N ASP A 220 -28.63 17.01 49.80
CA ASP A 220 -28.16 17.20 51.15
C ASP A 220 -27.58 15.95 51.80
N GLU A 221 -27.95 14.76 51.30
CA GLU A 221 -27.42 13.47 51.77
C GLU A 221 -26.05 13.17 51.16
N ILE A 222 -25.69 13.83 50.05
CA ILE A 222 -24.42 13.63 49.37
C ILE A 222 -23.31 14.35 50.14
N LYS A 223 -22.44 13.56 50.80
CA LYS A 223 -21.36 14.06 51.67
C LYS A 223 -20.12 14.45 50.85
N GLY A 224 -19.29 15.30 51.46
CA GLY A 224 -17.96 15.64 50.90
C GLY A 224 -18.01 16.76 49.85
N ALA A 225 -16.84 17.03 49.25
CA ALA A 225 -16.66 18.13 48.29
C ALA A 225 -17.52 18.00 47.02
N ILE A 226 -17.85 16.76 46.60
CA ILE A 226 -18.70 16.55 45.44
C ILE A 226 -20.18 16.87 45.73
N GLY A 227 -20.67 16.59 46.96
CA GLY A 227 -22.01 16.97 47.37
C GLY A 227 -22.20 18.49 47.38
N GLN A 228 -21.18 19.25 47.82
CA GLN A 228 -21.21 20.70 47.74
C GLN A 228 -21.29 21.18 46.29
N LYS A 229 -20.49 20.60 45.39
CA LYS A 229 -20.51 20.95 43.95
C LYS A 229 -21.85 20.63 43.27
N ILE A 230 -22.51 19.53 43.68
CA ILE A 230 -23.85 19.20 43.18
C ILE A 230 -24.84 20.28 43.63
N ARG A 231 -24.85 20.66 44.91
CA ARG A 231 -25.74 21.75 45.42
C ARG A 231 -25.51 23.07 44.72
N ASP A 232 -24.23 23.48 44.63
CA ASP A 232 -23.83 24.75 43.98
C ASP A 232 -24.12 24.74 42.46
N GLY A 233 -24.05 23.57 41.82
CA GLY A 233 -24.26 23.40 40.38
C GLY A 233 -25.71 23.18 39.95
N LYS A 234 -26.70 23.32 40.85
CA LYS A 234 -28.11 23.00 40.54
C LYS A 234 -28.64 23.75 39.31
N GLU A 235 -28.53 25.06 39.33
CA GLU A 235 -29.00 25.92 38.23
C GLU A 235 -28.29 25.58 36.90
N SER A 236 -26.98 25.35 36.98
CA SER A 236 -26.17 24.98 35.83
C SER A 236 -26.57 23.62 35.24
N ALA A 237 -26.91 22.64 36.09
CA ALA A 237 -27.32 21.31 35.60
C ALA A 237 -28.68 21.37 34.90
N TYR A 238 -29.66 22.11 35.46
CA TYR A 238 -30.97 22.26 34.82
C TYR A 238 -30.88 23.04 33.51
N LYS A 239 -30.08 24.12 33.49
CA LYS A 239 -29.79 24.86 32.24
C LYS A 239 -29.13 23.95 31.20
N SER A 240 -28.19 23.13 31.62
CA SER A 240 -27.56 22.14 30.72
C SER A 240 -28.55 21.11 30.21
N ARG A 241 -29.51 20.64 31.05
CA ARG A 241 -30.58 19.73 30.62
C ARG A 241 -31.42 20.36 29.52
N ASP A 242 -31.79 21.62 29.63
CA ASP A 242 -32.60 22.30 28.62
C ASP A 242 -31.84 22.51 27.30
N LEU A 243 -30.52 22.75 27.36
CA LEU A 243 -29.66 22.92 26.20
C LEU A 243 -29.37 21.59 25.47
N VAL A 244 -29.20 20.47 26.22
CA VAL A 244 -28.89 19.16 25.66
C VAL A 244 -30.14 18.44 25.15
N ARG A 245 -31.32 18.81 25.67
CA ARG A 245 -32.59 18.19 25.26
C ARG A 245 -32.86 18.39 23.78
N LEU A 246 -33.09 17.29 23.08
CA LEU A 246 -33.44 17.33 21.66
C LEU A 246 -34.93 17.60 21.49
N CYS A 247 -35.25 18.43 20.50
CA CYS A 247 -36.64 18.71 20.10
C CYS A 247 -37.13 17.57 19.22
N THR A 248 -38.25 16.93 19.61
CA THR A 248 -38.85 15.81 18.87
C THR A 248 -40.07 16.23 18.03
N GLU A 249 -40.40 17.54 18.00
CA GLU A 249 -41.53 18.11 17.31
C GLU A 249 -41.12 19.37 16.54
N VAL A 250 -40.16 19.28 15.63
CA VAL A 250 -39.74 20.38 14.74
C VAL A 250 -40.90 20.74 13.81
N PRO A 251 -41.35 22.00 13.77
CA PRO A 251 -42.52 22.45 13.00
C PRO A 251 -42.16 22.64 11.53
N CYS A 252 -41.86 21.55 10.82
CA CYS A 252 -41.55 21.57 9.40
C CYS A 252 -42.25 20.42 8.67
N ASP A 253 -43.04 20.76 7.65
CA ASP A 253 -43.82 19.80 6.89
C ASP A 253 -43.02 18.75 6.12
N ASP A 254 -41.79 19.07 5.77
CA ASP A 254 -40.87 18.19 5.03
C ASP A 254 -40.27 17.07 5.90
N ILE A 255 -40.35 17.21 7.24
CA ILE A 255 -39.83 16.22 8.20
C ILE A 255 -40.84 15.09 8.49
N ASN A 256 -42.00 15.08 7.87
CA ASN A 256 -43.04 14.08 8.09
C ASN A 256 -42.71 12.75 7.37
N ILE A 257 -42.46 11.67 8.15
CA ILE A 257 -42.08 10.33 7.62
C ILE A 257 -43.17 9.71 6.75
N SER A 258 -44.44 10.11 6.90
CA SER A 258 -45.53 9.60 6.04
C SER A 258 -45.38 10.07 4.58
N LYS A 259 -44.60 11.13 4.33
CA LYS A 259 -44.27 11.64 2.99
C LYS A 259 -43.02 10.95 2.40
N PHE A 260 -42.25 10.16 3.17
CA PHE A 260 -41.07 9.46 2.67
C PHE A 260 -41.46 8.33 1.76
N THR A 261 -41.18 8.47 0.48
CA THR A 261 -41.38 7.44 -0.53
C THR A 261 -40.16 6.55 -0.66
N SER A 262 -40.36 5.29 -1.05
CA SER A 262 -39.24 4.43 -1.41
C SER A 262 -38.43 5.09 -2.54
N LEU A 263 -37.13 5.28 -2.31
CA LEU A 263 -36.28 6.03 -3.21
C LEU A 263 -35.80 5.16 -4.37
N SER A 264 -35.85 5.72 -5.56
CA SER A 264 -35.09 5.25 -6.71
C SER A 264 -33.88 6.16 -6.84
N LEU A 265 -32.74 5.72 -6.28
CA LEU A 265 -31.52 6.52 -6.27
C LEU A 265 -30.87 6.54 -7.67
N ASP A 266 -30.57 7.72 -8.18
CA ASP A 266 -29.89 7.92 -9.46
C ASP A 266 -28.36 7.98 -9.25
N PHE A 267 -27.76 6.82 -9.19
CA PHE A 267 -26.30 6.71 -8.98
C PHE A 267 -25.50 7.24 -10.18
N ALA A 268 -26.08 7.20 -11.38
CA ALA A 268 -25.39 7.73 -12.56
C ALA A 268 -25.26 9.25 -12.48
N LYS A 269 -26.33 9.97 -12.09
CA LYS A 269 -26.24 11.41 -11.87
C LYS A 269 -25.34 11.79 -10.72
N ALA A 270 -25.30 10.99 -9.63
CA ALA A 270 -24.34 11.21 -8.55
C ALA A 270 -22.91 11.12 -9.05
N ALA A 271 -22.59 10.14 -9.89
CA ALA A 271 -21.27 10.00 -10.51
C ALA A 271 -20.91 11.20 -11.40
N GLU A 272 -21.87 11.70 -12.19
CA GLU A 272 -21.68 12.89 -13.02
C GLU A 272 -21.37 14.16 -12.19
N GLU A 273 -22.10 14.38 -11.08
CA GLU A 273 -21.86 15.52 -10.19
C GLU A 273 -20.50 15.41 -9.49
N LEU A 274 -20.12 14.23 -9.00
CA LEU A 274 -18.79 14.00 -8.41
C LEU A 274 -17.66 14.27 -9.42
N MET A 275 -17.88 13.97 -10.68
CA MET A 275 -16.92 14.27 -11.75
C MET A 275 -16.74 15.76 -12.02
N LYS A 276 -17.79 16.59 -11.86
CA LYS A 276 -17.65 18.05 -12.00
C LYS A 276 -16.65 18.65 -10.99
N HIS A 277 -16.51 17.97 -9.83
CA HIS A 277 -15.56 18.33 -8.79
C HIS A 277 -14.25 17.55 -8.86
N GLU A 278 -14.06 16.77 -9.94
CA GLU A 278 -12.87 15.99 -10.21
C GLU A 278 -12.55 14.94 -9.11
N ILE A 279 -13.58 14.17 -8.68
CA ILE A 279 -13.46 13.06 -7.74
C ILE A 279 -13.77 11.72 -8.44
N PRO A 280 -12.92 11.28 -9.37
CA PRO A 280 -13.18 10.10 -10.20
C PRO A 280 -13.27 8.79 -9.41
N SER A 281 -12.52 8.65 -8.33
CA SER A 281 -12.55 7.45 -7.49
C SER A 281 -13.93 7.24 -6.84
N CYS A 282 -14.57 8.30 -6.33
CA CYS A 282 -15.95 8.21 -5.84
C CYS A 282 -16.96 8.06 -6.99
N ALA A 283 -16.78 8.82 -8.07
CA ALA A 283 -17.65 8.72 -9.24
C ALA A 283 -17.69 7.29 -9.80
N LYS A 284 -16.54 6.59 -9.81
CA LYS A 284 -16.45 5.18 -10.17
C LYS A 284 -17.32 4.28 -9.27
N LEU A 285 -17.23 4.44 -7.95
CA LEU A 285 -18.03 3.65 -7.01
C LEU A 285 -19.53 3.80 -7.26
N TYR A 286 -20.00 5.02 -7.54
CA TYR A 286 -21.41 5.26 -7.85
C TYR A 286 -21.80 4.77 -9.24
N SER A 287 -20.91 4.78 -10.22
CA SER A 287 -21.13 4.16 -11.53
C SER A 287 -21.28 2.64 -11.41
N GLU A 288 -20.49 2.00 -10.56
CA GLU A 288 -20.58 0.55 -10.28
C GLU A 288 -21.94 0.19 -9.63
N LEU A 289 -22.42 1.01 -8.66
CA LEU A 289 -23.76 0.87 -8.10
C LEU A 289 -24.86 1.02 -9.15
N ALA A 290 -24.70 1.97 -10.10
CA ALA A 290 -25.65 2.16 -11.20
C ALA A 290 -25.76 0.92 -12.12
N LEU A 291 -24.65 0.19 -12.26
CA LEU A 291 -24.56 -1.04 -13.07
C LEU A 291 -24.95 -2.30 -12.29
N GLY A 292 -25.30 -2.20 -11.01
CA GLY A 292 -25.68 -3.33 -10.16
C GLY A 292 -24.50 -4.21 -9.71
N LYS A 293 -23.26 -3.72 -9.81
CA LYS A 293 -22.05 -4.44 -9.42
C LYS A 293 -21.82 -4.38 -7.90
N LYS A 294 -21.41 -5.49 -7.26
CA LYS A 294 -20.93 -5.49 -5.88
C LYS A 294 -19.43 -5.11 -5.86
N SER A 295 -19.06 -4.15 -5.04
CA SER A 295 -17.67 -3.79 -4.85
C SER A 295 -16.90 -4.90 -4.11
N SER A 296 -15.69 -5.21 -4.57
CA SER A 296 -14.80 -6.25 -4.02
C SER A 296 -14.15 -5.88 -2.67
N SER A 297 -14.52 -4.75 -2.05
CA SER A 297 -13.82 -4.20 -0.87
C SER A 297 -14.51 -4.43 0.48
N SER A 298 -15.66 -5.10 0.58
CA SER A 298 -16.38 -5.25 1.85
C SER A 298 -16.29 -6.66 2.44
N LYS A 299 -15.21 -6.96 3.18
CA LYS A 299 -15.22 -8.06 4.17
C LYS A 299 -15.72 -7.52 5.50
N ILE A 300 -17.00 -7.66 5.80
CA ILE A 300 -17.55 -7.50 7.15
C ILE A 300 -18.15 -8.84 7.59
N PRO A 301 -17.78 -9.35 8.80
CA PRO A 301 -18.34 -10.60 9.31
C PRO A 301 -19.81 -10.44 9.67
N SER A 302 -20.64 -11.34 9.19
CA SER A 302 -22.04 -11.46 9.64
C SER A 302 -22.08 -11.97 11.07
N ASP A 303 -22.52 -11.14 12.00
CA ASP A 303 -22.84 -11.56 13.37
C ASP A 303 -24.10 -12.41 13.41
N THR A 304 -23.94 -13.67 13.71
CA THR A 304 -24.80 -14.45 14.63
C THR A 304 -24.10 -15.76 15.00
N LYS A 305 -23.41 -15.80 16.13
CA LYS A 305 -23.56 -16.81 17.23
C LYS A 305 -22.40 -16.74 18.21
N SER A 306 -22.81 -16.82 19.44
CA SER A 306 -22.07 -16.77 20.69
C SER A 306 -20.94 -17.80 20.84
N VAL A 307 -19.90 -17.34 21.56
CA VAL A 307 -19.00 -18.05 22.51
C VAL A 307 -18.05 -19.10 21.94
N GLY A 308 -16.79 -18.78 22.02
CA GLY A 308 -15.71 -19.75 21.91
C GLY A 308 -14.35 -19.08 21.62
N ALA A 309 -13.66 -18.68 22.66
CA ALA A 309 -12.30 -18.19 22.56
C ALA A 309 -11.38 -19.21 21.89
N LYS A 310 -10.85 -18.91 20.72
CA LYS A 310 -9.57 -19.43 20.24
C LYS A 310 -8.87 -18.34 19.45
N SER A 311 -7.70 -17.97 19.95
CA SER A 311 -6.75 -17.06 19.38
C SER A 311 -6.37 -17.50 17.95
N SER A 312 -6.70 -16.71 16.97
CA SER A 312 -6.07 -16.78 15.65
C SER A 312 -5.15 -15.58 15.47
N LYS A 313 -3.89 -15.87 15.29
CA LYS A 313 -2.82 -14.92 15.01
C LYS A 313 -3.16 -14.10 13.77
N ALA A 314 -3.45 -12.84 13.95
CA ALA A 314 -3.36 -11.87 12.87
C ALA A 314 -1.87 -11.75 12.50
N LYS A 315 -1.52 -12.07 11.29
CA LYS A 315 -0.22 -11.72 10.71
C LYS A 315 -0.25 -10.20 10.49
N THR A 316 0.33 -9.47 11.41
CA THR A 316 0.84 -8.13 11.13
C THR A 316 2.05 -8.30 10.23
N SER A 317 1.94 -7.87 8.99
CA SER A 317 3.10 -7.57 8.16
C SER A 317 3.81 -6.38 8.80
N GLU A 318 4.89 -6.66 9.53
CA GLU A 318 5.83 -5.61 9.93
C GLU A 318 6.51 -5.10 8.65
N GLU A 319 6.18 -3.87 8.28
CA GLU A 319 6.97 -3.11 7.35
C GLU A 319 8.35 -2.86 7.97
N SER A 320 9.37 -3.43 7.33
CA SER A 320 10.74 -3.05 7.58
C SER A 320 10.89 -1.54 7.33
N SER A 321 11.41 -0.84 8.31
CA SER A 321 11.78 0.57 8.22
C SER A 321 13.01 0.74 7.32
N ASP A 322 12.83 0.60 6.02
CA ASP A 322 13.62 1.32 5.05
C ASP A 322 12.92 2.64 4.77
N ASP A 323 13.67 3.74 4.82
CA ASP A 323 13.23 5.12 4.58
C ASP A 323 12.72 5.37 3.13
N SER A 324 12.16 4.38 2.49
CA SER A 324 11.38 4.47 1.26
C SER A 324 9.88 4.48 1.60
N ASN A 325 9.47 5.37 2.52
CA ASN A 325 8.08 5.75 2.64
C ASN A 325 7.69 6.58 1.40
N ALA A 326 7.44 5.90 0.29
CA ALA A 326 6.52 6.40 -0.70
C ALA A 326 5.14 6.38 -0.05
N SER A 327 4.86 7.41 0.75
CA SER A 327 3.56 7.59 1.37
C SER A 327 2.54 7.71 0.25
N TYR A 328 1.52 6.85 0.29
CA TYR A 328 0.30 7.01 -0.48
C TYR A 328 -0.13 8.48 -0.46
N ASP A 329 -0.09 9.14 -1.62
CA ASP A 329 -0.62 10.48 -1.82
C ASP A 329 -1.96 10.38 -2.56
N PRO A 330 -3.08 10.46 -1.82
CA PRO A 330 -4.42 10.44 -2.41
C PRO A 330 -4.63 11.56 -3.43
N GLN A 331 -3.91 12.68 -3.29
CA GLN A 331 -3.96 13.80 -4.20
C GLN A 331 -3.31 13.50 -5.56
N ALA A 332 -2.15 12.85 -5.55
CA ALA A 332 -1.51 12.41 -6.79
C ALA A 332 -2.42 11.47 -7.60
N GLN A 333 -3.22 10.67 -6.90
CA GLN A 333 -4.21 9.83 -7.55
C GLN A 333 -5.36 10.64 -8.15
N LEU A 334 -5.90 11.60 -7.41
CA LEU A 334 -6.97 12.48 -7.92
C LEU A 334 -6.51 13.30 -9.12
N GLU A 335 -5.31 13.88 -9.08
CA GLU A 335 -4.73 14.60 -10.21
C GLU A 335 -4.50 13.70 -11.42
N LYS A 336 -4.02 12.48 -11.17
CA LYS A 336 -3.76 11.48 -12.20
C LYS A 336 -5.05 10.96 -12.83
N ASP A 337 -6.04 10.64 -12.00
CA ASP A 337 -7.36 10.22 -12.43
C ASP A 337 -8.10 11.35 -13.16
N ALA A 338 -7.94 12.60 -12.71
CA ALA A 338 -8.51 13.77 -13.37
C ALA A 338 -7.84 14.08 -14.74
N GLU A 339 -6.54 13.85 -14.86
CA GLU A 339 -5.83 14.00 -16.14
C GLU A 339 -6.22 12.92 -17.15
N GLU A 340 -6.45 11.68 -16.68
CA GLU A 340 -6.93 10.57 -17.50
C GLU A 340 -8.38 10.75 -17.97
N LEU A 341 -9.20 11.42 -17.17
CA LEU A 341 -10.63 11.65 -17.45
C LEU A 341 -10.95 13.00 -18.07
N LYS A 342 -9.94 13.85 -18.35
CA LYS A 342 -10.11 15.12 -19.06
C LYS A 342 -10.71 14.89 -20.45
N GLY A 343 -12.03 14.78 -20.50
CA GLY A 343 -12.81 14.90 -21.72
C GLY A 343 -13.86 13.84 -22.02
N LYS A 344 -13.93 12.69 -21.32
CA LYS A 344 -15.01 11.72 -21.56
C LYS A 344 -15.24 10.85 -20.32
N LEU A 345 -16.37 11.03 -19.67
CA LEU A 345 -17.04 9.97 -18.94
C LEU A 345 -17.48 8.93 -19.98
N ILE A 346 -16.64 7.92 -20.23
CA ILE A 346 -17.08 6.73 -20.94
C ILE A 346 -17.70 5.83 -19.86
N PRO A 347 -19.00 5.55 -19.92
CA PRO A 347 -19.60 4.62 -18.96
C PRO A 347 -18.91 3.26 -19.07
N LEU A 348 -18.57 2.67 -17.93
CA LEU A 348 -18.01 1.32 -17.88
C LEU A 348 -18.98 0.34 -18.54
N HIS A 349 -18.48 -0.51 -19.43
CA HIS A 349 -19.28 -1.52 -20.12
C HIS A 349 -18.64 -2.90 -19.96
N LYS A 350 -19.46 -3.95 -19.92
CA LYS A 350 -18.94 -5.32 -19.99
C LYS A 350 -18.37 -5.58 -21.38
N ILE A 351 -17.27 -6.33 -21.42
CA ILE A 351 -16.68 -6.73 -22.69
C ILE A 351 -17.56 -7.79 -23.38
N GLU A 352 -17.88 -7.58 -24.65
CA GLU A 352 -18.54 -8.59 -25.48
C GLU A 352 -17.49 -9.32 -26.32
N THR A 353 -17.26 -10.60 -26.01
CA THR A 353 -16.25 -11.44 -26.67
C THR A 353 -16.91 -12.65 -27.31
N LYS A 354 -16.68 -12.85 -28.60
CA LYS A 354 -17.02 -14.09 -29.29
C LYS A 354 -15.98 -15.15 -28.95
N ILE A 355 -16.40 -16.19 -28.25
CA ILE A 355 -15.52 -17.31 -27.83
C ILE A 355 -15.56 -18.40 -28.89
N VAL A 356 -14.38 -18.87 -29.28
CA VAL A 356 -14.20 -20.03 -30.15
C VAL A 356 -13.43 -21.08 -29.35
N THR A 357 -14.15 -22.10 -28.87
CA THR A 357 -13.53 -23.21 -28.14
C THR A 357 -12.82 -24.15 -29.14
N LEU A 358 -11.63 -24.59 -28.81
CA LEU A 358 -10.77 -25.44 -29.61
C LEU A 358 -10.44 -26.73 -28.83
N ASP A 359 -11.20 -27.79 -29.08
CA ASP A 359 -11.11 -29.04 -28.32
C ASP A 359 -10.18 -30.08 -28.99
N SER A 360 -9.63 -29.79 -30.20
CA SER A 360 -8.78 -30.71 -30.91
C SER A 360 -7.48 -30.04 -31.39
N ALA A 361 -6.40 -30.83 -31.45
CA ALA A 361 -5.09 -30.37 -31.97
C ALA A 361 -5.18 -29.85 -33.41
N LYS A 362 -6.06 -30.41 -34.24
CA LYS A 362 -6.28 -29.97 -35.62
C LYS A 362 -6.90 -28.60 -35.71
N GLU A 363 -7.91 -28.31 -34.90
CA GLU A 363 -8.56 -27.00 -34.84
C GLU A 363 -7.62 -25.96 -34.26
N LEU A 364 -6.93 -26.28 -33.16
CA LEU A 364 -5.93 -25.40 -32.56
C LEU A 364 -4.84 -25.03 -33.57
N LYS A 365 -4.29 -26.02 -34.29
CA LYS A 365 -3.27 -25.79 -35.33
C LYS A 365 -3.80 -24.86 -36.43
N LYS A 366 -5.03 -25.10 -36.92
CA LYS A 366 -5.68 -24.27 -37.93
C LYS A 366 -5.89 -22.83 -37.44
N ALA A 367 -6.31 -22.65 -36.17
CA ALA A 367 -6.52 -21.33 -35.58
C ALA A 367 -5.19 -20.57 -35.44
N VAL A 368 -4.13 -21.22 -34.90
CA VAL A 368 -2.80 -20.64 -34.77
C VAL A 368 -2.23 -20.24 -36.15
N ASP A 369 -2.29 -21.13 -37.15
CA ASP A 369 -1.80 -20.85 -38.50
C ASP A 369 -2.62 -19.67 -39.13
N SER A 370 -3.94 -19.63 -38.92
CA SER A 370 -4.79 -18.52 -39.37
C SER A 370 -4.44 -17.20 -38.73
N VAL A 371 -4.20 -17.18 -37.41
CA VAL A 371 -3.83 -15.97 -36.66
C VAL A 371 -2.47 -15.45 -37.16
N LEU A 372 -1.46 -16.31 -37.28
CA LEU A 372 -0.14 -15.94 -37.76
C LEU A 372 -0.17 -15.41 -39.19
N SER A 373 -1.01 -15.99 -40.07
CA SER A 373 -1.14 -15.57 -41.48
C SER A 373 -1.67 -14.14 -41.64
N LYS A 374 -2.41 -13.62 -40.63
CA LYS A 374 -2.95 -12.25 -40.62
C LYS A 374 -1.87 -11.19 -40.37
N LYS A 375 -0.68 -11.58 -39.90
CA LYS A 375 0.43 -10.68 -39.53
C LYS A 375 0.03 -9.54 -38.60
N LYS A 376 -0.89 -9.79 -37.68
CA LYS A 376 -1.36 -8.85 -36.64
C LYS A 376 -0.83 -9.28 -35.26
N PRO A 377 -0.67 -8.34 -34.33
CA PRO A 377 -0.35 -8.66 -32.94
C PRO A 377 -1.29 -9.72 -32.37
N VAL A 378 -0.74 -10.65 -31.59
CA VAL A 378 -1.52 -11.70 -30.92
C VAL A 378 -1.31 -11.60 -29.41
N ALA A 379 -2.39 -11.49 -28.66
CA ALA A 379 -2.35 -11.59 -27.20
C ALA A 379 -2.50 -13.06 -26.79
N LEU A 380 -1.68 -13.49 -25.85
CA LEU A 380 -1.65 -14.85 -25.28
C LEU A 380 -1.80 -14.77 -23.76
N SER A 381 -2.67 -15.60 -23.22
CA SER A 381 -2.90 -15.73 -21.77
C SER A 381 -3.01 -17.19 -21.37
N VAL A 382 -2.63 -17.50 -20.14
CA VAL A 382 -2.79 -18.82 -19.52
C VAL A 382 -3.73 -18.72 -18.34
N GLN A 383 -4.41 -19.83 -18.03
CA GLN A 383 -5.20 -19.99 -16.82
C GLN A 383 -4.74 -21.24 -16.08
N VAL A 384 -4.30 -21.02 -14.85
CA VAL A 384 -3.95 -22.09 -13.90
C VAL A 384 -5.00 -22.16 -12.80
N LEU A 385 -5.04 -23.28 -12.08
CA LEU A 385 -5.99 -23.51 -10.99
C LEU A 385 -5.80 -22.52 -9.85
N GLU A 386 -4.56 -22.32 -9.41
CA GLU A 386 -4.17 -21.32 -8.40
C GLU A 386 -3.34 -20.21 -9.05
N GLU A 387 -3.95 -19.07 -9.29
CA GLU A 387 -3.31 -17.94 -10.00
C GLU A 387 -2.05 -17.38 -9.33
N SER A 388 -1.80 -17.74 -8.06
CA SER A 388 -0.60 -17.34 -7.32
C SER A 388 0.64 -18.20 -7.61
N SER A 389 0.49 -19.39 -8.25
CA SER A 389 1.55 -20.37 -8.47
C SER A 389 1.66 -20.79 -9.92
N TYR A 390 2.85 -20.61 -10.53
CA TYR A 390 3.15 -21.12 -11.89
C TYR A 390 3.29 -22.65 -11.93
N LEU A 391 3.42 -23.31 -10.78
CA LEU A 391 3.45 -24.77 -10.63
C LEU A 391 2.05 -25.39 -10.57
N SER A 392 1.02 -24.54 -10.46
CA SER A 392 -0.35 -24.98 -10.40
C SER A 392 -0.81 -25.56 -11.75
N GLU A 393 -1.79 -26.44 -11.70
CA GLU A 393 -2.34 -27.14 -12.87
C GLU A 393 -2.79 -26.15 -13.95
N LEU A 394 -2.34 -26.33 -15.17
CA LEU A 394 -2.74 -25.54 -16.33
C LEU A 394 -4.11 -25.99 -16.83
N LEU A 395 -5.13 -25.14 -16.63
CA LEU A 395 -6.52 -25.43 -17.02
C LEU A 395 -6.82 -25.05 -18.47
N ALA A 396 -6.27 -23.92 -18.93
CA ALA A 396 -6.56 -23.45 -20.28
C ALA A 396 -5.50 -22.46 -20.79
N ILE A 397 -5.45 -22.33 -22.11
CA ILE A 397 -4.78 -21.24 -22.81
C ILE A 397 -5.85 -20.45 -23.59
N SER A 398 -5.70 -19.13 -23.66
CA SER A 398 -6.52 -18.29 -24.55
C SER A 398 -5.65 -17.32 -25.34
N PHE A 399 -6.07 -17.02 -26.57
CA PHE A 399 -5.39 -16.05 -27.41
C PHE A 399 -6.36 -15.32 -28.33
N ALA A 400 -6.00 -14.09 -28.71
CA ALA A 400 -6.78 -13.23 -29.59
C ALA A 400 -5.87 -12.42 -30.52
N SER A 401 -6.34 -12.08 -31.70
CA SER A 401 -5.67 -11.19 -32.66
C SER A 401 -6.57 -10.06 -33.16
N ASP A 402 -7.76 -9.94 -32.60
CA ASP A 402 -8.72 -8.86 -32.79
C ASP A 402 -9.51 -8.60 -31.50
N ASP A 403 -10.25 -7.50 -31.47
CA ASP A 403 -11.00 -6.99 -30.31
C ASP A 403 -12.33 -7.70 -30.03
N LYS A 404 -12.69 -8.71 -30.83
CA LYS A 404 -14.03 -9.35 -30.79
C LYS A 404 -13.97 -10.84 -30.61
N THR A 405 -12.86 -11.49 -31.02
CA THR A 405 -12.78 -12.95 -31.07
C THR A 405 -11.65 -13.45 -30.20
N SER A 406 -11.97 -14.30 -29.23
CA SER A 406 -11.00 -15.03 -28.42
C SER A 406 -11.08 -16.53 -28.72
N TYR A 407 -9.93 -17.15 -28.82
CA TYR A 407 -9.78 -18.59 -28.93
C TYR A 407 -9.50 -19.18 -27.56
N TYR A 408 -10.34 -20.08 -27.11
CA TYR A 408 -10.27 -20.76 -25.82
C TYR A 408 -9.85 -22.20 -26.01
N VAL A 409 -8.78 -22.63 -25.34
CA VAL A 409 -8.19 -23.96 -25.44
C VAL A 409 -8.22 -24.60 -24.05
N PRO A 410 -9.29 -25.35 -23.69
CA PRO A 410 -9.33 -26.09 -22.44
C PRO A 410 -8.42 -27.32 -22.51
N PHE A 411 -7.81 -27.68 -21.37
CA PHE A 411 -7.05 -28.93 -21.24
C PHE A 411 -7.85 -29.96 -20.42
N ALA A 412 -7.63 -31.23 -20.75
CA ALA A 412 -8.22 -32.35 -20.04
C ALA A 412 -7.61 -32.43 -18.62
N SER A 413 -8.44 -32.44 -17.58
CA SER A 413 -7.98 -32.70 -16.23
C SER A 413 -7.70 -34.20 -16.04
N GLY A 414 -6.54 -34.54 -15.46
CA GLY A 414 -6.08 -35.94 -15.36
C GLY A 414 -6.91 -36.87 -14.46
N ASP A 415 -7.89 -36.36 -13.74
CA ASP A 415 -8.68 -37.09 -12.74
C ASP A 415 -9.98 -37.68 -13.31
N ASP A 416 -10.34 -37.39 -14.54
CA ASP A 416 -11.58 -37.89 -15.15
C ASP A 416 -11.31 -38.94 -16.23
N LEU A 417 -11.28 -40.22 -15.81
CA LEU A 417 -11.08 -41.39 -16.70
C LEU A 417 -12.19 -41.53 -17.75
N PHE A 418 -13.24 -40.70 -17.71
CA PHE A 418 -14.43 -40.78 -18.57
C PHE A 418 -14.70 -39.51 -19.40
N SER A 419 -14.00 -38.40 -19.17
CA SER A 419 -14.16 -37.20 -20.01
C SER A 419 -13.17 -37.25 -21.18
N SER A 420 -13.65 -37.71 -22.31
CA SER A 420 -12.92 -37.71 -23.60
C SER A 420 -12.87 -36.33 -24.29
N ALA A 421 -13.23 -35.27 -23.61
CA ALA A 421 -13.29 -33.94 -24.17
C ALA A 421 -12.18 -33.07 -23.57
N GLY A 422 -11.11 -32.85 -24.34
CA GLY A 422 -10.04 -31.87 -24.00
C GLY A 422 -8.74 -32.25 -24.73
N LEU A 423 -7.96 -31.22 -25.06
CA LEU A 423 -6.65 -31.37 -25.67
C LEU A 423 -5.64 -31.75 -24.59
N SER A 424 -4.64 -32.58 -24.91
CA SER A 424 -3.52 -32.81 -24.01
C SER A 424 -2.66 -31.55 -23.90
N ILE A 425 -2.14 -31.25 -22.68
CA ILE A 425 -1.27 -30.10 -22.44
C ILE A 425 -0.07 -30.12 -23.42
N ASP A 426 0.56 -31.26 -23.63
CA ASP A 426 1.67 -31.46 -24.54
C ASP A 426 1.37 -31.02 -25.98
N GLU A 427 0.23 -31.42 -26.53
CA GLU A 427 -0.17 -31.01 -27.89
C GLU A 427 -0.52 -29.52 -27.96
N GLY A 428 -1.16 -29.01 -26.91
CA GLY A 428 -1.47 -27.61 -26.77
C GLY A 428 -0.21 -26.75 -26.78
N ILE A 429 0.74 -27.03 -25.89
CA ILE A 429 2.03 -26.31 -25.78
C ILE A 429 2.82 -26.39 -27.10
N LYS A 430 2.99 -27.58 -27.69
CA LYS A 430 3.68 -27.76 -28.99
C LYS A 430 3.06 -26.90 -30.11
N THR A 431 1.74 -26.72 -30.06
CA THR A 431 1.06 -25.92 -31.08
C THR A 431 1.20 -24.41 -30.84
N VAL A 432 1.04 -23.94 -29.60
CA VAL A 432 1.21 -22.51 -29.28
C VAL A 432 2.68 -22.08 -29.28
N GLU A 433 3.63 -23.03 -29.18
CA GLU A 433 5.08 -22.77 -29.34
C GLU A 433 5.39 -22.05 -30.65
N LYS A 434 4.58 -22.22 -31.70
CA LYS A 434 4.70 -21.50 -32.96
C LYS A 434 4.63 -19.99 -32.82
N PHE A 435 3.93 -19.48 -31.80
CA PHE A 435 3.94 -18.04 -31.54
C PHE A 435 5.31 -17.53 -31.09
N PHE A 436 6.14 -18.40 -30.51
CA PHE A 436 7.48 -18.12 -30.05
C PHE A 436 8.59 -18.49 -31.06
N ASP A 437 8.26 -19.20 -32.16
CA ASP A 437 9.22 -19.66 -33.20
C ASP A 437 9.24 -18.74 -34.43
N GLN A 438 8.67 -17.55 -34.36
CA GLN A 438 8.57 -16.60 -35.45
C GLN A 438 8.97 -15.19 -35.00
N ASN A 439 9.22 -14.26 -35.90
CA ASN A 439 9.60 -12.88 -35.65
C ASN A 439 8.77 -11.83 -36.43
N GLU A 440 7.72 -12.27 -37.12
CA GLU A 440 6.90 -11.41 -37.96
C GLU A 440 5.72 -10.78 -37.19
N VAL A 441 5.25 -11.46 -36.14
CA VAL A 441 4.05 -11.11 -35.39
C VAL A 441 4.42 -10.81 -33.92
N PRO A 442 4.15 -9.59 -33.39
CA PRO A 442 4.34 -9.31 -31.98
C PRO A 442 3.43 -10.19 -31.12
N VAL A 443 3.97 -10.72 -30.02
CA VAL A 443 3.19 -11.47 -29.03
C VAL A 443 3.03 -10.62 -27.77
N ILE A 444 1.77 -10.42 -27.39
CA ILE A 444 1.37 -9.48 -26.34
C ILE A 444 0.93 -10.26 -25.10
N PHE A 445 1.35 -9.80 -23.93
CA PHE A 445 1.04 -10.39 -22.65
C PHE A 445 0.55 -9.34 -21.65
N HIS A 446 -0.11 -9.84 -20.65
CA HIS A 446 -0.23 -9.17 -19.35
C HIS A 446 0.39 -10.10 -18.31
N ASP A 447 1.50 -9.68 -17.67
CA ASP A 447 2.42 -10.51 -16.88
C ASP A 447 3.04 -11.66 -17.72
N MET A 448 3.87 -11.26 -18.67
CA MET A 448 4.63 -12.20 -19.50
C MET A 448 5.48 -13.16 -18.66
N LYS A 449 6.07 -12.67 -17.57
CA LYS A 449 6.95 -13.48 -16.73
C LYS A 449 6.22 -14.69 -16.13
N PHE A 450 5.03 -14.46 -15.59
CA PHE A 450 4.17 -15.53 -15.09
C PHE A 450 3.74 -16.49 -16.22
N THR A 451 3.22 -15.95 -17.30
CA THR A 451 2.78 -16.74 -18.46
C THR A 451 3.92 -17.61 -19.02
N TYR A 452 5.10 -17.04 -19.17
CA TYR A 452 6.27 -17.78 -19.66
C TYR A 452 6.67 -18.92 -18.72
N LYS A 453 6.71 -18.69 -17.39
CA LYS A 453 7.03 -19.75 -16.42
C LYS A 453 6.02 -20.90 -16.45
N VAL A 454 4.73 -20.60 -16.54
CA VAL A 454 3.68 -21.62 -16.69
C VAL A 454 3.92 -22.46 -17.94
N LEU A 455 4.17 -21.82 -19.08
CA LEU A 455 4.43 -22.52 -20.34
C LEU A 455 5.73 -23.35 -20.30
N ARG A 456 6.80 -22.82 -19.68
CA ARG A 456 8.08 -23.53 -19.47
C ARG A 456 7.90 -24.78 -18.62
N HIS A 457 7.16 -24.66 -17.51
CA HIS A 457 6.84 -25.79 -16.63
C HIS A 457 6.08 -26.89 -17.37
N ASN A 458 5.26 -26.52 -18.35
CA ASN A 458 4.46 -27.43 -19.17
C ASN A 458 5.10 -27.79 -20.51
N GLY A 459 6.43 -27.62 -20.69
CA GLY A 459 7.19 -28.16 -21.83
C GLY A 459 7.54 -27.17 -22.93
N LEU A 460 7.25 -25.85 -22.79
CA LEU A 460 7.77 -24.85 -23.73
C LEU A 460 9.30 -24.81 -23.68
N LYS A 461 9.96 -24.79 -24.83
CA LYS A 461 11.43 -24.67 -24.91
C LYS A 461 11.92 -23.31 -24.43
N CYS A 462 13.13 -23.28 -23.88
CA CYS A 462 13.77 -22.06 -23.44
C CYS A 462 13.91 -21.05 -24.58
N LEU A 463 13.57 -19.78 -24.38
CA LEU A 463 13.71 -18.74 -25.39
C LEU A 463 15.17 -18.46 -25.73
N GLU A 464 16.10 -18.66 -24.79
CA GLU A 464 17.54 -18.52 -24.99
C GLU A 464 18.11 -19.51 -26.03
N GLU A 465 17.43 -20.65 -26.22
CA GLU A 465 17.81 -21.71 -27.17
C GLU A 465 17.20 -21.50 -28.56
N LYS A 466 16.28 -20.54 -28.73
CA LYS A 466 15.58 -20.31 -29.99
C LYS A 466 16.40 -19.42 -30.93
N LYS A 467 16.44 -19.78 -32.22
CA LYS A 467 17.14 -18.98 -33.26
C LYS A 467 16.45 -17.67 -33.59
N SER A 468 15.16 -17.62 -33.38
CA SER A 468 14.32 -16.44 -33.64
C SER A 468 13.19 -16.39 -32.63
N VAL A 469 12.93 -15.22 -32.10
CA VAL A 469 11.82 -14.94 -31.17
C VAL A 469 11.06 -13.71 -31.67
N PRO A 470 9.73 -13.63 -31.42
CA PRO A 470 8.95 -12.47 -31.77
C PRO A 470 9.32 -11.24 -30.92
N GLN A 471 8.87 -10.08 -31.35
CA GLN A 471 8.82 -8.93 -30.46
C GLN A 471 7.75 -9.19 -29.39
N PHE A 472 8.16 -9.12 -28.16
CA PHE A 472 7.26 -9.22 -27.01
C PHE A 472 6.78 -7.84 -26.54
N PHE A 473 5.58 -7.81 -26.00
CA PHE A 473 5.05 -6.63 -25.34
C PHE A 473 4.27 -7.06 -24.09
N ASP A 474 4.67 -6.54 -22.93
CA ASP A 474 3.96 -6.77 -21.67
C ASP A 474 3.23 -5.49 -21.26
N THR A 475 1.90 -5.57 -21.16
CA THR A 475 1.04 -4.42 -20.82
C THR A 475 1.19 -3.98 -19.37
N MET A 476 1.55 -4.89 -18.44
CA MET A 476 1.83 -4.57 -17.05
C MET A 476 3.13 -3.75 -16.92
N VAL A 477 4.20 -4.19 -17.61
CA VAL A 477 5.48 -3.48 -17.62
C VAL A 477 5.36 -2.14 -18.35
N ALA A 478 4.59 -2.07 -19.44
CA ALA A 478 4.34 -0.83 -20.16
C ALA A 478 3.61 0.20 -19.28
N ALA A 479 2.57 -0.23 -18.57
CA ALA A 479 1.84 0.63 -17.64
C ALA A 479 2.74 1.15 -16.52
N TRP A 480 3.59 0.29 -15.96
CA TRP A 480 4.54 0.69 -14.92
C TRP A 480 5.59 1.70 -15.42
N ILE A 481 6.14 1.54 -16.63
CA ILE A 481 7.10 2.50 -17.18
C ILE A 481 6.48 3.89 -17.37
N LEU A 482 5.21 3.92 -17.78
CA LEU A 482 4.46 5.16 -17.96
C LEU A 482 4.09 5.80 -16.62
N GLU A 483 3.76 4.99 -15.64
CA GLU A 483 3.24 5.39 -14.34
C GLU A 483 3.87 4.56 -13.22
N PRO A 484 5.13 4.83 -12.82
CA PRO A 484 5.85 3.97 -11.87
C PRO A 484 5.34 4.04 -10.42
N GLU A 485 4.50 5.00 -10.07
CA GLU A 485 3.87 5.14 -8.75
C GLU A 485 2.41 4.67 -8.79
N GLY A 486 2.20 3.43 -9.15
CA GLY A 486 0.88 2.82 -9.07
C GLY A 486 0.41 2.68 -7.61
N LEU A 487 -0.89 2.86 -7.38
CA LEU A 487 -1.51 2.85 -6.06
C LEU A 487 -2.19 1.51 -5.76
N GLY A 488 -2.08 1.06 -4.51
CA GLY A 488 -2.66 -0.20 -4.04
C GLY A 488 -1.68 -1.36 -4.05
N SER A 489 -2.15 -2.54 -3.65
CA SER A 489 -1.35 -3.76 -3.55
C SER A 489 -0.95 -4.35 -4.90
N ASN A 490 -1.75 -4.14 -5.94
CA ASN A 490 -1.46 -4.56 -7.32
C ASN A 490 -1.95 -3.50 -8.31
N PRO A 491 -1.20 -2.38 -8.45
CA PRO A 491 -1.66 -1.22 -9.23
C PRO A 491 -1.75 -1.45 -10.74
N TYR A 492 -1.11 -2.49 -11.24
CA TYR A 492 -1.05 -2.84 -12.65
C TYR A 492 -1.84 -4.12 -12.97
N ALA A 493 -2.79 -4.53 -12.12
CA ALA A 493 -3.68 -5.65 -12.39
C ALA A 493 -4.48 -5.42 -13.68
N LEU A 494 -4.73 -6.52 -14.40
CA LEU A 494 -5.43 -6.47 -15.70
C LEU A 494 -6.80 -5.78 -15.59
N GLU A 495 -7.54 -6.12 -14.53
CA GLU A 495 -8.87 -5.59 -14.23
C GLU A 495 -8.80 -4.06 -14.06
N LEU A 496 -7.86 -3.61 -13.23
CA LEU A 496 -7.70 -2.20 -12.94
C LEU A 496 -7.27 -1.38 -14.16
N LEU A 497 -6.36 -1.94 -14.99
CA LEU A 497 -5.94 -1.28 -16.23
C LEU A 497 -7.05 -1.29 -17.28
N ALA A 498 -7.85 -2.37 -17.37
CA ALA A 498 -9.02 -2.44 -18.25
C ALA A 498 -10.03 -1.33 -17.95
N GLU A 499 -10.34 -1.16 -16.67
CA GLU A 499 -11.25 -0.09 -16.22
C GLU A 499 -10.67 1.30 -16.48
N LYS A 500 -9.42 1.54 -16.08
CA LYS A 500 -8.80 2.88 -16.17
C LYS A 500 -8.50 3.31 -17.60
N LYS A 501 -8.04 2.40 -18.45
CA LYS A 501 -7.53 2.74 -19.78
C LYS A 501 -8.54 2.45 -20.89
N LEU A 502 -9.45 1.48 -20.69
CA LEU A 502 -10.38 1.04 -21.74
C LEU A 502 -11.85 1.28 -21.36
N ALA A 503 -12.16 1.65 -20.14
CA ALA A 503 -13.52 1.72 -19.59
C ALA A 503 -14.28 0.38 -19.68
N VAL A 504 -13.58 -0.75 -19.55
CA VAL A 504 -14.10 -2.11 -19.67
C VAL A 504 -14.07 -2.82 -18.33
N LEU A 505 -15.18 -3.47 -17.98
CA LEU A 505 -15.31 -4.36 -16.84
C LEU A 505 -14.99 -5.79 -17.26
N LYS A 506 -13.97 -6.39 -16.65
CA LYS A 506 -13.66 -7.81 -16.76
C LYS A 506 -14.47 -8.58 -15.73
N THR A 507 -14.86 -9.83 -16.07
CA THR A 507 -15.43 -10.77 -15.11
C THR A 507 -14.42 -11.05 -13.98
N GLU A 508 -14.86 -10.92 -12.72
CA GLU A 508 -14.01 -11.15 -11.54
C GLU A 508 -14.04 -12.63 -11.11
N TYR A 509 -12.99 -13.07 -10.41
CA TYR A 509 -12.88 -14.44 -9.90
C TYR A 509 -14.07 -14.81 -9.02
N ASP A 510 -14.46 -13.92 -8.10
CA ASP A 510 -15.59 -14.12 -7.16
C ASP A 510 -16.96 -14.13 -7.85
N GLU A 511 -17.06 -13.75 -9.13
CA GLU A 511 -18.31 -13.85 -9.93
C GLU A 511 -18.54 -15.27 -10.45
N ILE A 512 -17.44 -16.06 -10.63
CA ILE A 512 -17.51 -17.41 -11.24
C ILE A 512 -17.26 -18.54 -10.26
N VAL A 513 -16.65 -18.26 -9.09
CA VAL A 513 -16.32 -19.26 -8.07
C VAL A 513 -16.81 -18.80 -6.71
N SER A 514 -17.55 -19.66 -6.01
CA SER A 514 -17.99 -19.41 -4.64
C SER A 514 -16.86 -19.64 -3.63
N LYS A 515 -16.99 -19.13 -2.42
CA LYS A 515 -15.93 -19.04 -1.38
C LYS A 515 -15.21 -20.35 -1.03
N ASP A 516 -15.89 -21.50 -1.20
CA ASP A 516 -15.37 -22.84 -0.86
C ASP A 516 -15.14 -23.72 -2.12
N GLN A 517 -15.11 -23.10 -3.30
CA GLN A 517 -14.94 -23.74 -4.61
C GLN A 517 -13.65 -23.26 -5.28
N THR A 518 -13.25 -23.99 -6.31
CA THR A 518 -12.08 -23.70 -7.16
C THR A 518 -12.54 -23.45 -8.60
N LEU A 519 -11.65 -23.03 -9.49
CA LEU A 519 -11.93 -22.85 -10.92
C LEU A 519 -12.41 -24.15 -11.60
N LYS A 520 -12.09 -25.33 -11.06
CA LYS A 520 -12.60 -26.61 -11.57
C LYS A 520 -14.09 -26.80 -11.33
N ASP A 521 -14.61 -26.16 -10.29
CA ASP A 521 -16.03 -26.23 -9.91
C ASP A 521 -16.89 -25.20 -10.65
N ALA A 522 -16.26 -24.28 -11.39
CA ALA A 522 -16.95 -23.26 -12.17
C ALA A 522 -17.66 -23.89 -13.37
N ASP A 523 -18.84 -23.34 -13.71
CA ASP A 523 -19.49 -23.78 -14.94
C ASP A 523 -18.63 -23.43 -16.18
N SER A 524 -18.64 -24.32 -17.16
CA SER A 524 -17.76 -24.24 -18.32
C SER A 524 -17.94 -22.95 -19.14
N THR A 525 -19.15 -22.41 -19.17
CA THR A 525 -19.46 -21.18 -19.91
C THR A 525 -18.85 -19.98 -19.19
N SER A 526 -19.04 -19.88 -17.86
CA SER A 526 -18.49 -18.82 -17.03
C SER A 526 -16.96 -18.86 -17.02
N LEU A 527 -16.36 -20.05 -16.91
CA LEU A 527 -14.90 -20.21 -16.97
C LEU A 527 -14.35 -19.82 -18.35
N SER A 528 -14.99 -20.27 -19.43
CA SER A 528 -14.55 -19.89 -20.78
C SER A 528 -14.64 -18.39 -21.02
N GLN A 529 -15.68 -17.71 -20.51
CA GLN A 529 -15.83 -16.26 -20.56
C GLN A 529 -14.69 -15.56 -19.79
N TYR A 530 -14.48 -15.95 -18.52
CA TYR A 530 -13.45 -15.40 -17.65
C TYR A 530 -12.05 -15.46 -18.26
N VAL A 531 -11.71 -16.62 -18.85
CA VAL A 531 -10.40 -16.85 -19.47
C VAL A 531 -10.27 -16.10 -20.80
N SER A 532 -11.34 -16.06 -21.60
CA SER A 532 -11.33 -15.47 -22.96
C SER A 532 -11.33 -13.97 -22.99
N GLU A 533 -11.77 -13.29 -21.93
CA GLU A 533 -11.69 -11.83 -21.79
C GLU A 533 -10.25 -11.34 -21.68
N LYS A 534 -9.36 -12.12 -21.05
CA LYS A 534 -7.96 -11.74 -20.78
C LYS A 534 -7.21 -11.28 -22.04
N PRO A 535 -7.10 -12.09 -23.11
CA PRO A 535 -6.33 -11.71 -24.31
C PRO A 535 -6.98 -10.56 -25.09
N VAL A 536 -8.31 -10.40 -25.09
CA VAL A 536 -8.98 -9.29 -25.78
C VAL A 536 -8.70 -7.99 -25.06
N ILE A 537 -8.81 -7.95 -23.73
CA ILE A 537 -8.45 -6.78 -22.92
C ILE A 537 -6.96 -6.44 -23.11
N THR A 538 -6.09 -7.46 -23.10
CA THR A 538 -4.65 -7.28 -23.30
C THR A 538 -4.32 -6.63 -24.65
N LEU A 539 -5.03 -6.99 -25.75
CA LEU A 539 -4.90 -6.30 -27.04
C LEU A 539 -5.38 -4.85 -27.01
N GLY A 540 -6.50 -4.58 -26.35
CA GLY A 540 -6.98 -3.22 -26.14
C GLY A 540 -5.93 -2.36 -25.42
N LEU A 541 -5.39 -2.88 -24.32
CA LEU A 541 -4.32 -2.22 -23.57
C LEU A 541 -3.04 -2.04 -24.40
N TYR A 542 -2.67 -3.03 -25.22
CA TYR A 542 -1.54 -2.90 -26.14
C TYR A 542 -1.69 -1.69 -27.08
N SER A 543 -2.85 -1.54 -27.69
CA SER A 543 -3.11 -0.42 -28.59
C SER A 543 -2.93 0.94 -27.92
N GLU A 544 -3.43 1.08 -26.72
CA GLU A 544 -3.35 2.32 -25.92
C GLU A 544 -1.92 2.56 -25.39
N LEU A 545 -1.35 1.55 -24.72
CA LEU A 545 -0.05 1.70 -24.04
C LEU A 545 1.12 1.79 -25.03
N SER A 546 1.07 1.09 -26.16
CA SER A 546 2.13 1.20 -27.20
C SER A 546 2.17 2.59 -27.81
N ALA A 547 1.01 3.21 -28.04
CA ALA A 547 0.92 4.59 -28.49
C ALA A 547 1.50 5.57 -27.45
N GLN A 548 1.22 5.35 -26.15
CA GLN A 548 1.77 6.17 -25.07
C GLN A 548 3.30 5.96 -24.90
N ILE A 549 3.80 4.73 -24.95
CA ILE A 549 5.25 4.42 -24.92
C ILE A 549 5.98 5.21 -26.00
N LYS A 550 5.44 5.23 -27.23
CA LYS A 550 5.98 6.01 -28.35
C LYS A 550 5.89 7.52 -28.12
N LYS A 551 4.70 8.00 -27.72
CA LYS A 551 4.45 9.43 -27.47
C LYS A 551 5.40 10.02 -26.42
N PHE A 552 5.74 9.25 -25.39
CA PHE A 552 6.62 9.67 -24.30
C PHE A 552 8.08 9.26 -24.48
N TYR A 553 8.47 8.80 -25.68
CA TYR A 553 9.86 8.40 -26.02
C TYR A 553 10.43 7.34 -25.08
N LYS A 554 9.61 6.36 -24.68
CA LYS A 554 10.02 5.24 -23.79
C LYS A 554 10.37 3.96 -24.55
N GLU A 555 10.32 3.96 -25.87
CA GLU A 555 10.53 2.78 -26.74
C GLU A 555 11.87 2.11 -26.46
N LYS A 556 12.94 2.89 -26.32
CA LYS A 556 14.29 2.35 -26.05
C LYS A 556 14.36 1.69 -24.68
N LEU A 557 13.88 2.33 -23.64
CA LEU A 557 13.81 1.77 -22.28
C LEU A 557 12.99 0.49 -22.24
N PHE A 558 11.84 0.50 -22.91
CA PHE A 558 10.93 -0.64 -22.96
C PHE A 558 11.52 -1.81 -23.76
N ASN A 559 11.89 -1.57 -25.02
CA ASN A 559 12.26 -2.65 -25.94
C ASN A 559 13.70 -3.16 -25.76
N GLU A 560 14.66 -2.29 -25.33
CA GLU A 560 16.07 -2.66 -25.23
C GLU A 560 16.51 -3.05 -23.81
N MET A 561 15.67 -2.76 -22.79
CA MET A 561 15.99 -3.06 -21.38
C MET A 561 14.92 -3.91 -20.72
N GLU A 562 13.70 -3.41 -20.56
CA GLU A 562 12.71 -4.06 -19.70
C GLU A 562 12.13 -5.34 -20.31
N MET A 563 11.82 -5.34 -21.59
CA MET A 563 11.27 -6.53 -22.26
C MET A 563 12.29 -7.68 -22.36
N PRO A 564 13.56 -7.45 -22.79
CA PRO A 564 14.55 -8.52 -22.83
C PRO A 564 14.95 -9.08 -21.46
N LEU A 565 14.71 -8.34 -20.40
CA LEU A 565 15.01 -8.77 -19.03
C LEU A 565 14.02 -9.84 -18.53
N ILE A 566 12.77 -9.85 -19.02
CA ILE A 566 11.74 -10.77 -18.54
C ILE A 566 12.13 -12.25 -18.67
N PRO A 567 12.61 -12.75 -19.83
CA PRO A 567 13.06 -14.14 -19.95
C PRO A 567 14.21 -14.48 -19.00
N ILE A 568 15.15 -13.56 -18.80
CA ILE A 568 16.30 -13.76 -17.89
C ILE A 568 15.81 -13.93 -16.45
N LEU A 569 14.96 -13.02 -15.97
CA LEU A 569 14.36 -13.12 -14.63
C LEU A 569 13.55 -14.41 -14.47
N SER A 570 12.79 -14.79 -15.50
CA SER A 570 12.01 -16.03 -15.49
C SER A 570 12.90 -17.27 -15.32
N GLU A 571 14.00 -17.34 -16.08
CA GLU A 571 14.93 -18.47 -15.99
C GLU A 571 15.71 -18.47 -14.67
N MET A 572 16.04 -17.30 -14.09
CA MET A 572 16.61 -17.21 -12.74
C MET A 572 15.65 -17.77 -11.69
N GLU A 573 14.37 -17.39 -11.76
CA GLU A 573 13.34 -17.89 -10.85
C GLU A 573 13.11 -19.40 -10.99
N LEU A 574 13.11 -19.94 -12.22
CA LEU A 574 12.95 -21.36 -12.51
C LEU A 574 14.14 -22.20 -12.04
N ARG A 575 15.35 -21.66 -12.13
CA ARG A 575 16.58 -22.34 -11.67
C ARG A 575 16.62 -22.42 -10.15
N GLY A 576 16.21 -21.37 -9.46
CA GLY A 576 16.31 -21.27 -8.01
C GLY A 576 17.75 -21.21 -7.50
N ILE A 577 17.92 -21.25 -6.19
CA ILE A 577 19.22 -21.30 -5.51
C ILE A 577 19.18 -22.39 -4.42
N HIS A 578 20.21 -23.20 -4.34
CA HIS A 578 20.29 -24.31 -3.40
C HIS A 578 20.49 -23.82 -1.95
N LEU A 579 19.74 -24.44 -1.03
CA LEU A 579 19.76 -24.15 0.41
C LEU A 579 20.10 -25.41 1.21
N ASP A 580 21.14 -25.33 2.02
CA ASP A 580 21.46 -26.36 3.01
C ASP A 580 20.51 -26.23 4.22
N THR A 581 19.40 -26.95 4.14
CA THR A 581 18.36 -26.96 5.20
C THR A 581 18.85 -27.53 6.50
N LYS A 582 19.85 -28.44 6.50
CA LYS A 582 20.44 -29.01 7.71
C LYS A 582 21.20 -27.95 8.50
N GLN A 583 22.03 -27.17 7.82
CA GLN A 583 22.78 -26.07 8.45
C GLN A 583 21.84 -25.04 9.09
N LEU A 584 20.72 -24.69 8.44
CA LEU A 584 19.74 -23.77 9.02
C LEU A 584 19.00 -24.37 10.21
N ASN A 585 18.65 -25.66 10.16
CA ASN A 585 17.99 -26.31 11.29
C ASN A 585 18.89 -26.38 12.52
N GLU A 586 20.21 -26.64 12.34
CA GLU A 586 21.20 -26.59 13.41
C GLU A 586 21.28 -25.16 13.98
N TYR A 587 21.31 -24.16 13.12
CA TYR A 587 21.34 -22.77 13.55
C TYR A 587 20.04 -22.33 14.25
N SER A 588 18.88 -22.86 13.86
CA SER A 588 17.60 -22.63 14.54
C SER A 588 17.64 -23.07 15.99
N ALA A 589 18.22 -24.24 16.27
CA ALA A 589 18.36 -24.75 17.63
C ALA A 589 19.26 -23.85 18.51
N GLU A 590 20.35 -23.33 17.94
CA GLU A 590 21.23 -22.39 18.62
C GLU A 590 20.51 -21.07 18.94
N LEU A 591 19.81 -20.47 17.94
CA LEU A 591 19.04 -19.24 18.13
C LEU A 591 17.95 -19.41 19.17
N SER A 592 17.24 -20.55 19.17
CA SER A 592 16.20 -20.84 20.18
C SER A 592 16.77 -20.83 21.58
N SER A 593 17.99 -21.41 21.77
CA SER A 593 18.68 -21.39 23.04
C SER A 593 19.09 -19.97 23.49
N GLN A 594 19.61 -19.17 22.56
CA GLN A 594 20.01 -17.78 22.84
C GLN A 594 18.79 -16.90 23.16
N ILE A 595 17.69 -17.02 22.40
CA ILE A 595 16.45 -16.29 22.66
C ILE A 595 15.89 -16.64 24.03
N SER A 596 15.85 -17.96 24.39
CA SER A 596 15.35 -18.39 25.68
C SER A 596 16.25 -17.92 26.85
N ALA A 597 17.55 -17.80 26.63
CA ALA A 597 18.47 -17.24 27.63
C ALA A 597 18.20 -15.72 27.81
N LEU A 598 18.04 -14.98 26.73
CA LEU A 598 17.70 -13.54 26.77
C LEU A 598 16.34 -13.26 27.42
N GLU A 599 15.33 -14.10 27.16
CA GLU A 599 14.03 -14.02 27.85
C GLU A 599 14.19 -14.14 29.36
N LYS A 600 14.92 -15.15 29.84
CA LYS A 600 15.17 -15.32 31.26
C LYS A 600 15.91 -14.15 31.87
N GLU A 601 16.96 -13.65 31.22
CA GLU A 601 17.67 -12.46 31.67
C GLU A 601 16.80 -11.23 31.75
N ILE A 602 15.90 -11.01 30.75
CA ILE A 602 14.95 -9.90 30.77
C ILE A 602 13.97 -10.05 31.93
N PHE A 603 13.42 -11.25 32.16
CA PHE A 603 12.49 -11.52 33.26
C PHE A 603 13.16 -11.38 34.63
N GLU A 604 14.41 -11.81 34.79
CA GLU A 604 15.19 -11.61 36.00
C GLU A 604 15.39 -10.13 36.33
N ILE A 605 15.68 -9.30 35.31
CA ILE A 605 15.87 -7.84 35.49
C ILE A 605 14.54 -7.13 35.79
N VAL A 606 13.44 -7.57 35.13
CA VAL A 606 12.10 -7.00 35.33
C VAL A 606 11.44 -7.49 36.60
N GLY A 607 11.73 -8.72 37.03
CA GLY A 607 11.20 -9.35 38.26
C GLY A 607 9.95 -10.22 38.02
N HIS A 608 9.44 -10.31 36.80
CA HIS A 608 8.32 -11.18 36.42
C HIS A 608 8.34 -11.53 34.93
N GLU A 609 7.61 -12.56 34.54
CA GLU A 609 7.40 -12.95 33.14
C GLU A 609 6.34 -12.08 32.47
N PHE A 610 6.58 -11.73 31.20
CA PHE A 610 5.64 -11.02 30.34
C PHE A 610 5.90 -11.37 28.87
N ASN A 611 4.96 -11.08 27.98
CA ASN A 611 5.19 -11.30 26.55
C ASN A 611 6.00 -10.15 25.93
N ILE A 612 7.31 -10.39 25.72
CA ILE A 612 8.27 -9.41 25.16
C ILE A 612 7.85 -8.95 23.76
N ALA A 613 7.18 -9.80 22.97
CA ALA A 613 6.67 -9.47 21.65
C ALA A 613 5.41 -8.61 21.70
N SER A 614 4.73 -8.52 22.85
CA SER A 614 3.53 -7.68 23.03
C SER A 614 3.91 -6.21 23.26
N THR A 615 3.70 -5.34 22.27
CA THR A 615 3.96 -3.90 22.41
C THR A 615 3.26 -3.28 23.60
N LYS A 616 2.07 -3.75 23.97
CA LYS A 616 1.28 -3.24 25.11
C LYS A 616 1.93 -3.62 26.44
N GLN A 617 2.32 -4.89 26.64
CA GLN A 617 2.98 -5.32 27.88
C GLN A 617 4.36 -4.69 28.00
N LEU A 618 5.09 -4.56 26.89
CA LEU A 618 6.38 -3.90 26.87
C LEU A 618 6.29 -2.42 27.24
N GLN A 619 5.24 -1.71 26.80
CA GLN A 619 4.99 -0.33 27.21
C GLN A 619 4.74 -0.22 28.72
N GLU A 620 3.99 -1.16 29.30
CA GLU A 620 3.74 -1.22 30.75
C GLU A 620 5.06 -1.39 31.52
N VAL A 621 5.86 -2.37 31.14
CA VAL A 621 7.18 -2.63 31.75
C VAL A 621 8.10 -1.42 31.64
N LEU A 622 8.28 -0.84 30.45
CA LEU A 622 9.26 0.23 30.26
C LEU A 622 8.82 1.56 30.87
N PHE A 623 7.56 1.96 30.69
CA PHE A 623 7.11 3.31 31.02
C PHE A 623 6.37 3.40 32.36
N THR A 624 5.70 2.33 32.81
CA THR A 624 4.96 2.32 34.09
C THR A 624 5.81 1.71 35.21
N GLU A 625 6.32 0.49 35.03
CA GLU A 625 7.04 -0.22 36.09
C GLU A 625 8.46 0.32 36.29
N ARG A 626 9.20 0.52 35.20
CA ARG A 626 10.59 1.03 35.24
C ARG A 626 10.68 2.56 35.18
N GLY A 627 9.55 3.26 34.95
CA GLY A 627 9.45 4.71 35.00
C GLY A 627 10.29 5.46 33.94
N LEU A 628 10.64 4.80 32.83
CA LEU A 628 11.41 5.41 31.75
C LEU A 628 10.55 6.48 31.05
N LYS A 629 11.16 7.60 30.68
CA LYS A 629 10.44 8.69 30.00
C LYS A 629 10.21 8.34 28.52
N PRO A 630 8.96 8.26 28.07
CA PRO A 630 8.68 8.00 26.66
C PRO A 630 9.12 9.19 25.79
N THR A 631 9.89 8.95 24.75
CA THR A 631 10.41 9.98 23.83
C THR A 631 9.50 10.22 22.64
N LYS A 632 8.67 9.22 22.27
CA LYS A 632 7.77 9.30 21.12
C LYS A 632 6.42 8.64 21.43
N LYS A 633 5.32 9.25 20.93
CA LYS A 633 3.96 8.73 21.10
C LYS A 633 3.34 8.44 19.74
N ASN A 634 2.74 7.27 19.58
CA ASN A 634 1.98 6.83 18.44
C ASN A 634 0.46 6.92 18.70
N LYS A 635 -0.38 6.67 17.70
CA LYS A 635 -1.85 6.68 17.84
C LYS A 635 -2.37 5.68 18.89
N THR A 636 -1.65 4.59 19.14
CA THR A 636 -2.05 3.48 20.04
C THR A 636 -1.34 3.48 21.39
N GLY A 637 -0.46 4.45 21.68
CA GLY A 637 0.30 4.51 22.93
C GLY A 637 1.71 5.07 22.74
N TYR A 638 2.60 4.80 23.68
CA TYR A 638 4.00 5.16 23.58
C TYR A 638 4.74 4.23 22.61
N SER A 639 5.61 4.80 21.78
CA SER A 639 6.39 4.02 20.83
C SER A 639 7.44 3.16 21.55
N THR A 640 7.60 1.93 21.06
CA THR A 640 8.69 1.04 21.42
C THR A 640 9.55 0.69 20.20
N ASP A 641 9.62 1.61 19.24
CA ASP A 641 10.43 1.46 18.02
C ASP A 641 11.91 1.32 18.38
N THR A 642 12.71 0.80 17.45
CA THR A 642 14.16 0.64 17.61
C THR A 642 14.82 1.92 18.09
N SER A 643 14.54 3.06 17.47
CA SER A 643 15.12 4.35 17.84
C SER A 643 14.79 4.79 19.28
N VAL A 644 13.57 4.50 19.75
CA VAL A 644 13.16 4.77 21.14
C VAL A 644 13.89 3.84 22.11
N LEU A 645 13.98 2.56 21.79
CA LEU A 645 14.70 1.60 22.63
C LEU A 645 16.20 1.87 22.67
N GLU A 646 16.83 2.29 21.57
CA GLU A 646 18.22 2.73 21.53
C GLU A 646 18.46 3.92 22.45
N GLU A 647 17.61 4.94 22.41
CA GLU A 647 17.69 6.11 23.29
C GLU A 647 17.50 5.72 24.76
N LEU A 648 16.56 4.84 25.07
CA LEU A 648 16.30 4.36 26.41
C LEU A 648 17.42 3.42 26.94
N SER A 649 18.15 2.74 26.07
CA SER A 649 19.23 1.83 26.42
C SER A 649 20.40 2.52 27.15
N ILE A 650 20.49 3.84 27.04
CA ILE A 650 21.47 4.67 27.77
C ILE A 650 21.14 4.73 29.26
N TYR A 651 19.87 4.61 29.62
CA TYR A 651 19.37 4.80 30.98
C TYR A 651 19.04 3.48 31.70
N ASP A 652 18.75 2.41 30.93
CA ASP A 652 18.28 1.13 31.47
C ASP A 652 18.77 -0.03 30.59
N PRO A 653 19.18 -1.19 31.17
CA PRO A 653 19.67 -2.34 30.42
C PRO A 653 18.59 -3.10 29.65
N VAL A 654 17.31 -3.03 30.09
CA VAL A 654 16.19 -3.79 29.50
C VAL A 654 15.95 -3.42 28.03
N PRO A 655 15.88 -2.14 27.61
CA PRO A 655 15.71 -1.77 26.21
C PRO A 655 16.78 -2.38 25.29
N LYS A 656 18.05 -2.42 25.70
CA LYS A 656 19.12 -3.02 24.93
C LYS A 656 18.91 -4.52 24.71
N LYS A 657 18.55 -5.26 25.77
CA LYS A 657 18.26 -6.70 25.68
C LYS A 657 17.01 -6.99 24.84
N ILE A 658 16.03 -6.10 24.87
CA ILE A 658 14.85 -6.21 24.00
C ILE A 658 15.24 -6.02 22.52
N LEU A 659 16.14 -5.11 22.20
CA LEU A 659 16.67 -4.96 20.85
C LEU A 659 17.37 -6.24 20.38
N GLU A 660 18.23 -6.82 21.19
CA GLU A 660 18.91 -8.09 20.93
C GLU A 660 17.90 -9.25 20.75
N PHE A 661 16.90 -9.34 21.62
CA PHE A 661 15.82 -10.33 21.52
C PHE A 661 15.04 -10.18 20.21
N ARG A 662 14.65 -8.96 19.85
CA ARG A 662 13.91 -8.69 18.62
C ARG A 662 14.72 -9.03 17.36
N GLU A 663 16.01 -8.70 17.35
CA GLU A 663 16.90 -9.05 16.25
C GLU A 663 16.98 -10.56 16.04
N LEU A 664 17.29 -11.33 17.11
CA LEU A 664 17.38 -12.78 17.02
C LEU A 664 16.04 -13.43 16.67
N SER A 665 14.93 -13.00 17.28
CA SER A 665 13.60 -13.53 16.99
C SER A 665 13.16 -13.25 15.56
N LYS A 666 13.50 -12.07 15.01
CA LYS A 666 13.24 -11.73 13.61
C LYS A 666 14.05 -12.62 12.67
N LEU A 667 15.34 -12.84 12.94
CA LEU A 667 16.19 -13.70 12.13
C LEU A 667 15.67 -15.14 12.14
N GLN A 668 15.30 -15.65 13.31
CA GLN A 668 14.76 -17.00 13.46
C GLN A 668 13.46 -17.16 12.67
N SER A 669 12.46 -16.33 12.92
CA SER A 669 11.13 -16.50 12.34
C SER A 669 11.09 -16.18 10.85
N THR A 670 11.83 -15.13 10.40
CA THR A 670 11.75 -14.64 9.02
C THR A 670 12.61 -15.47 8.05
N TYR A 671 13.75 -15.96 8.51
CA TYR A 671 14.70 -16.65 7.64
C TYR A 671 14.95 -18.10 8.07
N VAL A 672 15.40 -18.34 9.28
CA VAL A 672 15.94 -19.65 9.68
C VAL A 672 14.87 -20.74 9.72
N GLU A 673 13.66 -20.42 10.20
CA GLU A 673 12.53 -21.35 10.23
C GLU A 673 11.67 -21.31 8.96
N ALA A 674 11.65 -20.15 8.26
CA ALA A 674 10.79 -19.98 7.10
C ALA A 674 11.43 -20.55 5.82
N LEU A 675 12.73 -20.29 5.56
CA LEU A 675 13.39 -20.68 4.32
C LEU A 675 13.38 -22.20 4.07
N PRO A 676 13.65 -23.09 5.06
CA PRO A 676 13.59 -24.55 4.82
C PRO A 676 12.22 -25.05 4.37
N LYS A 677 11.14 -24.36 4.71
CA LYS A 677 9.76 -24.73 4.33
C LYS A 677 9.40 -24.29 2.91
N LEU A 678 10.23 -23.46 2.29
CA LEU A 678 10.02 -22.91 0.96
C LEU A 678 10.89 -23.60 -0.10
N THR A 679 11.69 -24.62 0.29
CA THR A 679 12.48 -25.40 -0.64
C THR A 679 11.62 -26.41 -1.41
N ASP A 680 11.95 -26.63 -2.67
CA ASP A 680 11.42 -27.74 -3.46
C ASP A 680 12.07 -29.10 -3.10
N SER A 681 11.73 -30.16 -3.82
CA SER A 681 12.29 -31.52 -3.61
C SER A 681 13.79 -31.63 -3.88
N ALA A 682 14.38 -30.68 -4.61
CA ALA A 682 15.81 -30.57 -4.87
C ALA A 682 16.53 -29.61 -3.90
N SER A 683 15.86 -29.16 -2.85
CA SER A 683 16.37 -28.15 -1.89
C SER A 683 16.67 -26.79 -2.54
N LEU A 684 15.95 -26.42 -3.58
CA LEU A 684 16.07 -25.13 -4.25
C LEU A 684 15.03 -24.13 -3.72
N ILE A 685 15.43 -22.88 -3.54
CA ILE A 685 14.54 -21.75 -3.26
C ILE A 685 14.31 -20.95 -4.54
N HIS A 686 13.04 -20.74 -4.85
CA HIS A 686 12.59 -19.98 -6.02
C HIS A 686 12.01 -18.64 -5.58
N THR A 687 12.86 -17.60 -5.47
CA THR A 687 12.37 -16.25 -5.19
C THR A 687 11.66 -15.67 -6.41
N THR A 688 10.74 -14.74 -6.20
CA THR A 688 10.09 -13.99 -7.29
C THR A 688 10.69 -12.59 -7.38
N PHE A 689 11.28 -12.25 -8.54
CA PHE A 689 11.75 -10.90 -8.85
C PHE A 689 10.59 -10.03 -9.34
N VAL A 690 10.26 -8.97 -8.61
CA VAL A 690 9.20 -8.05 -9.00
C VAL A 690 9.81 -6.88 -9.79
N GLN A 691 9.62 -6.89 -11.10
CA GLN A 691 10.15 -5.87 -12.01
C GLN A 691 9.43 -4.53 -11.86
N THR A 692 8.13 -4.57 -11.57
CA THR A 692 7.24 -3.42 -11.45
C THR A 692 7.06 -2.92 -10.01
N GLY A 693 7.85 -3.44 -9.07
CA GLY A 693 7.65 -3.22 -7.63
C GLY A 693 8.18 -1.90 -7.07
N THR A 694 8.99 -1.16 -7.83
CA THR A 694 9.58 0.09 -7.35
C THR A 694 9.48 1.22 -8.37
N ALA A 695 9.32 2.45 -7.87
CA ALA A 695 9.26 3.64 -8.74
C ALA A 695 10.64 4.04 -9.33
N THR A 696 11.73 3.57 -8.75
CA THR A 696 13.09 3.85 -9.22
C THR A 696 13.57 2.93 -10.34
N GLY A 697 12.88 1.82 -10.58
CA GLY A 697 13.31 0.79 -11.51
C GLY A 697 14.16 -0.32 -10.90
N ARG A 698 14.47 -0.27 -9.60
CA ARG A 698 15.11 -1.39 -8.89
C ARG A 698 14.22 -2.62 -8.93
N LEU A 699 14.83 -3.79 -9.06
CA LEU A 699 14.14 -5.05 -8.83
C LEU A 699 13.91 -5.22 -7.33
N SER A 700 12.77 -5.74 -6.94
CA SER A 700 12.52 -6.24 -5.59
C SER A 700 12.30 -7.75 -5.62
N CYS A 701 12.49 -8.40 -4.47
CA CYS A 701 12.24 -9.83 -4.31
C CYS A 701 11.07 -10.07 -3.35
N LYS A 702 10.31 -11.13 -3.63
CA LYS A 702 9.28 -11.64 -2.70
C LYS A 702 9.19 -13.16 -2.75
N ASP A 703 8.61 -13.73 -1.74
CA ASP A 703 8.23 -15.15 -1.65
C ASP A 703 9.38 -16.15 -1.91
N PRO A 704 10.54 -16.06 -1.18
CA PRO A 704 10.93 -15.16 -0.10
C PRO A 704 11.71 -13.92 -0.57
N ASN A 705 11.77 -12.85 0.26
CA ASN A 705 12.64 -11.71 -0.01
C ASN A 705 14.08 -11.99 0.41
N LEU A 706 14.91 -12.42 -0.51
CA LEU A 706 16.32 -12.72 -0.28
C LEU A 706 17.21 -11.46 -0.21
N GLN A 707 16.75 -10.31 -0.73
CA GLN A 707 17.49 -9.05 -0.71
C GLN A 707 17.62 -8.45 0.71
N ASN A 708 16.74 -8.85 1.63
CA ASN A 708 16.72 -8.35 3.00
C ASN A 708 17.53 -9.19 4.01
N ILE A 709 18.23 -10.24 3.57
CA ILE A 709 19.12 -11.02 4.43
C ILE A 709 20.32 -10.15 4.82
N PRO A 710 20.59 -9.92 6.13
CA PRO A 710 21.64 -9.01 6.56
C PRO A 710 23.01 -9.41 5.99
N VAL A 711 23.78 -8.42 5.54
CA VAL A 711 25.12 -8.63 4.97
C VAL A 711 26.23 -8.51 6.03
N ARG A 712 26.12 -7.52 6.92
CA ARG A 712 27.22 -7.08 7.80
C ARG A 712 27.29 -7.81 9.12
N SER A 713 26.17 -8.39 9.59
CA SER A 713 26.16 -9.10 10.87
C SER A 713 26.68 -10.52 10.71
N GLU A 714 27.28 -11.06 11.77
CA GLU A 714 27.73 -12.46 11.82
C GLU A 714 26.55 -13.42 11.61
N GLN A 715 25.41 -13.10 12.22
CA GLN A 715 24.18 -13.85 12.10
C GLN A 715 23.67 -13.88 10.64
N GLY A 716 23.73 -12.75 9.96
CA GLY A 716 23.35 -12.68 8.56
C GLY A 716 24.29 -13.48 7.65
N ARG A 717 25.61 -13.44 7.91
CA ARG A 717 26.58 -14.28 7.19
C ARG A 717 26.31 -15.77 7.41
N ARG A 718 25.93 -16.19 8.60
CA ARG A 718 25.55 -17.59 8.88
C ARG A 718 24.32 -18.03 8.09
N ILE A 719 23.33 -17.15 7.92
CA ILE A 719 22.15 -17.43 7.05
C ILE A 719 22.60 -17.51 5.59
N ARG A 720 23.42 -16.58 5.11
CA ARG A 720 23.93 -16.60 3.74
C ARG A 720 24.79 -17.82 3.44
N SER A 721 25.57 -18.33 4.42
CA SER A 721 26.40 -19.52 4.22
C SER A 721 25.59 -20.81 4.02
N ALA A 722 24.32 -20.84 4.42
CA ALA A 722 23.42 -21.93 4.11
C ALA A 722 23.02 -21.99 2.63
N PHE A 723 23.12 -20.87 1.90
CA PHE A 723 23.00 -20.89 0.44
C PHE A 723 24.31 -21.35 -0.14
N SER A 724 24.35 -22.58 -0.61
CA SER A 724 25.56 -23.26 -1.09
C SER A 724 25.41 -23.69 -2.55
N SER A 725 26.52 -23.72 -3.27
CA SER A 725 26.54 -24.23 -4.64
C SER A 725 26.31 -25.75 -4.67
N GLU A 726 25.72 -26.23 -5.75
CA GLU A 726 25.58 -27.67 -5.97
C GLU A 726 26.93 -28.38 -6.03
N LYS A 727 26.92 -29.67 -5.79
CA LYS A 727 28.14 -30.47 -5.85
C LYS A 727 28.81 -30.40 -7.22
N GLY A 728 30.09 -30.04 -7.24
CA GLY A 728 30.87 -29.87 -8.50
C GLY A 728 30.71 -28.46 -9.12
N LYS A 729 30.13 -27.53 -8.38
CA LYS A 729 29.98 -26.13 -8.77
C LYS A 729 30.53 -25.18 -7.73
N VAL A 730 30.62 -23.90 -8.11
CA VAL A 730 30.95 -22.76 -7.23
C VAL A 730 30.01 -21.61 -7.51
N PHE A 731 29.77 -20.76 -6.51
CA PHE A 731 29.17 -19.46 -6.73
C PHE A 731 30.22 -18.44 -7.16
N ILE A 732 29.79 -17.50 -8.00
CA ILE A 732 30.52 -16.28 -8.34
C ILE A 732 29.66 -15.12 -7.94
N SER A 733 30.19 -14.21 -7.11
CA SER A 733 29.61 -12.92 -6.76
C SER A 733 30.30 -11.83 -7.55
N ALA A 734 29.53 -10.97 -8.20
CA ALA A 734 30.03 -9.81 -8.94
C ALA A 734 29.24 -8.57 -8.50
N ASP A 735 29.91 -7.66 -7.77
CA ASP A 735 29.30 -6.48 -7.16
C ASP A 735 29.90 -5.17 -7.73
N TYR A 736 29.03 -4.20 -8.03
CA TYR A 736 29.46 -2.90 -8.47
C TYR A 736 30.07 -2.08 -7.32
N SER A 737 31.26 -1.63 -7.49
CA SER A 737 31.93 -0.76 -6.52
C SER A 737 31.31 0.65 -6.51
N GLN A 738 30.44 0.93 -5.53
CA GLN A 738 29.87 2.25 -5.25
C GLN A 738 29.14 2.89 -6.44
N ILE A 739 28.32 2.11 -7.13
CA ILE A 739 27.64 2.51 -8.38
C ILE A 739 26.88 3.85 -8.27
N GLU A 740 26.23 4.13 -7.14
CA GLU A 740 25.48 5.37 -6.94
C GLU A 740 26.39 6.60 -6.93
N LEU A 741 27.60 6.49 -6.34
CA LEU A 741 28.60 7.57 -6.37
C LEU A 741 29.20 7.74 -7.76
N VAL A 742 29.38 6.64 -8.51
CA VAL A 742 29.82 6.68 -9.91
C VAL A 742 28.78 7.42 -10.77
N VAL A 743 27.48 7.13 -10.57
CA VAL A 743 26.38 7.83 -11.25
C VAL A 743 26.34 9.30 -10.84
N MET A 744 26.53 9.63 -9.55
CA MET A 744 26.62 11.02 -9.08
C MET A 744 27.77 11.76 -9.75
N ALA A 745 28.97 11.15 -9.84
CA ALA A 745 30.11 11.72 -10.54
C ALA A 745 29.79 11.99 -12.02
N HIS A 746 29.13 11.03 -12.68
CA HIS A 746 28.74 11.18 -14.09
C HIS A 746 27.72 12.31 -14.31
N LEU A 747 26.71 12.41 -13.46
CA LEU A 747 25.64 13.40 -13.59
C LEU A 747 26.13 14.81 -13.23
N SER A 748 26.84 14.95 -12.12
CA SER A 748 27.35 16.24 -11.64
C SER A 748 28.60 16.74 -12.42
N LYS A 749 29.34 15.81 -13.02
CA LYS A 749 30.66 16.05 -13.66
C LYS A 749 31.66 16.76 -12.73
N ASP A 750 31.54 16.48 -11.42
CA ASP A 750 32.38 17.07 -10.43
C ASP A 750 33.85 16.63 -10.63
N PRO A 751 34.81 17.57 -10.80
CA PRO A 751 36.18 17.23 -11.18
C PRO A 751 36.90 16.40 -10.10
N ASN A 752 36.67 16.69 -8.81
CA ASN A 752 37.32 15.96 -7.72
C ASN A 752 36.79 14.53 -7.62
N MET A 753 35.47 14.34 -7.73
CA MET A 753 34.88 13.01 -7.68
C MET A 753 35.21 12.20 -8.95
N CYS A 754 35.14 12.81 -10.13
CA CYS A 754 35.56 12.16 -11.38
C CYS A 754 37.04 11.73 -11.36
N LYS A 755 37.93 12.57 -10.83
CA LYS A 755 39.36 12.26 -10.68
C LYS A 755 39.57 11.04 -9.79
N ALA A 756 38.88 10.97 -8.61
CA ALA A 756 38.99 9.86 -7.68
C ALA A 756 38.61 8.52 -8.35
N PHE A 757 37.50 8.48 -9.11
CA PHE A 757 37.10 7.28 -9.83
C PHE A 757 38.02 6.92 -11.00
N THR A 758 38.48 7.91 -11.75
CA THR A 758 39.37 7.67 -12.90
C THR A 758 40.72 7.11 -12.45
N GLU A 759 41.30 7.68 -11.39
CA GLU A 759 42.57 7.22 -10.81
C GLU A 759 42.40 5.92 -9.99
N GLY A 760 41.17 5.45 -9.69
CA GLY A 760 40.92 4.27 -8.91
C GLY A 760 41.24 4.43 -7.42
N THR A 761 41.21 5.66 -6.92
CA THR A 761 41.43 5.94 -5.50
C THR A 761 40.18 5.70 -4.70
N ASP A 762 40.35 5.38 -3.40
CA ASP A 762 39.20 5.23 -2.48
C ASP A 762 38.49 6.59 -2.35
N VAL A 763 37.31 6.72 -2.94
CA VAL A 763 36.52 7.95 -2.95
C VAL A 763 36.22 8.48 -1.55
N HIS A 764 36.00 7.59 -0.56
CA HIS A 764 35.73 8.00 0.82
C HIS A 764 36.98 8.55 1.48
N LYS A 765 38.14 7.97 1.15
CA LYS A 765 39.44 8.45 1.60
C LYS A 765 39.78 9.77 0.94
N ALA A 766 39.49 9.92 -0.35
CA ALA A 766 39.67 11.18 -1.09
C ALA A 766 38.75 12.27 -0.52
N THR A 767 37.49 11.98 -0.27
CA THR A 767 36.54 12.91 0.37
C THR A 767 37.01 13.33 1.76
N ALA A 768 37.49 12.38 2.59
CA ALA A 768 38.02 12.69 3.91
C ALA A 768 39.25 13.62 3.83
N SER A 769 40.18 13.34 2.90
CA SER A 769 41.36 14.17 2.65
C SER A 769 40.97 15.63 2.32
N LEU A 770 39.96 15.82 1.49
CA LEU A 770 39.45 17.16 1.10
C LEU A 770 38.75 17.86 2.28
N ILE A 771 37.85 17.20 2.98
CA ILE A 771 37.08 17.78 4.10
C ILE A 771 38.00 18.18 5.26
N TYR A 772 38.91 17.29 5.66
CA TYR A 772 39.83 17.52 6.77
C TYR A 772 41.10 18.29 6.38
N LYS A 773 41.29 18.51 5.06
CA LYS A 773 42.47 19.19 4.50
C LYS A 773 43.80 18.53 4.92
N VAL A 774 43.82 17.20 4.92
CA VAL A 774 44.97 16.38 5.23
C VAL A 774 45.38 15.51 4.04
N PRO A 775 46.68 15.19 3.85
CA PRO A 775 47.10 14.24 2.83
C PRO A 775 46.39 12.88 2.98
N ALA A 776 46.14 12.18 1.86
CA ALA A 776 45.40 10.92 1.84
C ALA A 776 46.02 9.81 2.72
N ASP A 777 47.34 9.80 2.91
CA ASP A 777 48.05 8.85 3.79
C ASP A 777 47.81 9.12 5.28
N GLN A 778 47.39 10.33 5.65
CA GLN A 778 47.08 10.74 7.02
C GLN A 778 45.59 10.58 7.37
N VAL A 779 44.77 10.15 6.43
CA VAL A 779 43.33 9.90 6.66
C VAL A 779 43.15 8.69 7.57
N THR A 780 42.58 8.91 8.76
CA THR A 780 42.29 7.85 9.72
C THR A 780 41.05 7.01 9.32
N ALA A 781 40.89 5.86 9.91
CA ALA A 781 39.69 5.00 9.70
C ALA A 781 38.39 5.75 10.05
N ASP A 782 38.40 6.56 11.13
CA ASP A 782 37.25 7.35 11.56
C ASP A 782 36.93 8.48 10.57
N MET A 783 37.91 9.20 10.08
CA MET A 783 37.73 10.20 9.05
C MET A 783 37.13 9.61 7.76
N ARG A 784 37.63 8.44 7.35
CA ARG A 784 37.11 7.70 6.21
C ARG A 784 35.64 7.25 6.43
N ARG A 785 35.34 6.76 7.63
CA ARG A 785 33.98 6.34 8.01
C ARG A 785 33.01 7.51 7.97
N LEU A 786 33.39 8.67 8.53
CA LEU A 786 32.61 9.89 8.49
C LEU A 786 32.38 10.36 7.05
N ALA A 787 33.45 10.40 6.23
CA ALA A 787 33.34 10.78 4.83
C ALA A 787 32.41 9.78 4.05
N LYS A 788 32.43 8.50 4.38
CA LYS A 788 31.49 7.52 3.81
C LYS A 788 30.04 7.87 4.14
N THR A 789 29.75 8.18 5.40
CA THR A 789 28.40 8.60 5.83
C THR A 789 27.97 9.89 5.14
N ILE A 790 28.85 10.87 4.97
CA ILE A 790 28.55 12.12 4.25
C ILE A 790 28.30 11.86 2.77
N ASN A 791 29.14 11.09 2.09
CA ASN A 791 28.99 10.78 0.67
C ASN A 791 27.62 10.18 0.35
N PHE A 792 27.18 9.18 1.12
CA PHE A 792 25.84 8.60 0.96
C PHE A 792 24.75 9.54 1.48
N GLY A 793 24.99 10.21 2.61
CA GLY A 793 24.03 11.14 3.18
C GLY A 793 23.64 12.29 2.24
N VAL A 794 24.59 12.81 1.48
CA VAL A 794 24.34 13.87 0.49
C VAL A 794 23.43 13.37 -0.64
N ILE A 795 23.64 12.14 -1.15
CA ILE A 795 22.79 11.51 -2.17
C ILE A 795 21.33 11.43 -1.70
N TYR A 796 21.15 11.08 -0.42
CA TYR A 796 19.83 10.93 0.19
C TYR A 796 19.24 12.22 0.78
N GLY A 797 19.87 13.37 0.55
CA GLY A 797 19.42 14.67 1.07
C GLY A 797 19.41 14.74 2.60
N MET A 798 20.45 14.20 3.25
CA MET A 798 20.59 14.16 4.71
C MET A 798 20.70 15.56 5.30
N SER A 799 19.91 15.88 6.31
CA SER A 799 20.01 17.12 7.07
C SER A 799 21.15 17.09 8.10
N ALA A 800 21.63 18.24 8.52
CA ALA A 800 22.61 18.34 9.61
C ALA A 800 22.13 17.70 10.92
N PHE A 801 20.82 17.71 11.17
CA PHE A 801 20.21 17.04 12.32
C PHE A 801 20.37 15.51 12.24
N ARG A 802 20.08 14.89 11.08
CA ARG A 802 20.23 13.45 10.90
C ARG A 802 21.70 13.04 10.96
N LEU A 803 22.58 13.82 10.30
CA LEU A 803 24.03 13.58 10.34
C LEU A 803 24.60 13.67 11.76
N SER A 804 24.15 14.64 12.58
CA SER A 804 24.59 14.78 13.95
C SER A 804 24.22 13.58 14.82
N ASN A 805 22.99 13.05 14.65
CA ASN A 805 22.52 11.88 15.38
C ASN A 805 23.28 10.61 14.96
N GLU A 806 23.50 10.40 13.66
CA GLU A 806 24.15 9.20 13.13
C GLU A 806 25.65 9.12 13.52
N LEU A 807 26.29 10.27 13.62
CA LEU A 807 27.71 10.37 13.96
C LEU A 807 27.99 10.65 15.45
N GLY A 808 26.96 10.96 16.25
CA GLY A 808 27.15 11.36 17.65
C GLY A 808 27.90 12.66 17.83
N ILE A 809 27.80 13.62 16.88
CA ILE A 809 28.45 14.92 16.88
C ILE A 809 27.43 16.05 17.07
N SER A 810 27.91 17.27 17.38
CA SER A 810 27.01 18.42 17.47
C SER A 810 26.42 18.80 16.11
N ARG A 811 25.22 19.39 16.12
CA ARG A 811 24.54 19.87 14.90
C ARG A 811 25.38 20.92 14.14
N THR A 812 26.13 21.75 14.87
CA THR A 812 27.04 22.74 14.30
C THR A 812 28.16 22.07 13.51
N GLN A 813 28.84 21.08 14.11
CA GLN A 813 29.87 20.29 13.43
C GLN A 813 29.34 19.56 12.20
N ALA A 814 28.12 18.95 12.31
CA ALA A 814 27.48 18.31 11.17
C ALA A 814 27.20 19.31 10.02
N GLN A 815 26.78 20.53 10.34
CA GLN A 815 26.58 21.61 9.35
C GLN A 815 27.89 22.05 8.71
N GLU A 816 28.96 22.17 9.49
CA GLU A 816 30.29 22.50 9.01
C GLU A 816 30.83 21.47 8.03
N PHE A 817 30.63 20.16 8.34
CA PHE A 817 31.02 19.09 7.45
C PHE A 817 30.23 19.11 6.13
N ILE A 818 28.91 19.32 6.17
CA ILE A 818 28.08 19.46 4.96
C ILE A 818 28.56 20.68 4.13
N THR A 819 28.85 21.79 4.76
CA THR A 819 29.33 23.00 4.08
C THR A 819 30.70 22.77 3.44
N SER A 820 31.62 22.14 4.15
CA SER A 820 32.94 21.79 3.63
C SER A 820 32.85 20.83 2.44
N TYR A 821 31.94 19.82 2.55
CA TYR A 821 31.66 18.88 1.45
C TYR A 821 31.23 19.63 0.18
N PHE A 822 30.24 20.50 0.27
CA PHE A 822 29.73 21.24 -0.88
C PHE A 822 30.70 22.31 -1.39
N THR A 823 31.63 22.79 -0.55
CA THR A 823 32.71 23.67 -1.00
C THR A 823 33.68 22.91 -1.90
N GLU A 824 34.07 21.69 -1.53
CA GLU A 824 34.98 20.85 -2.28
C GLU A 824 34.33 20.17 -3.49
N TYR A 825 33.02 19.89 -3.41
CA TYR A 825 32.22 19.27 -4.46
C TYR A 825 31.13 20.23 -4.99
N ALA A 826 31.53 21.42 -5.42
CA ALA A 826 30.60 22.49 -5.85
C ALA A 826 29.72 22.09 -7.04
N SER A 827 30.20 21.21 -7.92
CA SER A 827 29.41 20.73 -9.05
C SER A 827 28.31 19.76 -8.62
N ILE A 828 28.48 19.02 -7.52
CA ILE A 828 27.41 18.18 -6.93
C ILE A 828 26.31 19.08 -6.36
N GLN A 829 26.66 20.13 -5.63
CA GLN A 829 25.71 21.10 -5.12
C GLN A 829 24.85 21.72 -6.24
N ARG A 830 25.53 22.14 -7.32
CA ARG A 830 24.86 22.70 -8.50
C ARG A 830 23.90 21.70 -9.12
N PHE A 831 24.34 20.45 -9.34
CA PHE A 831 23.49 19.37 -9.88
C PHE A 831 22.24 19.15 -9.02
N ILE A 832 22.38 19.11 -7.69
CA ILE A 832 21.23 18.96 -6.77
C ILE A 832 20.27 20.14 -6.93
N SER A 833 20.78 21.38 -6.92
CA SER A 833 19.94 22.57 -7.04
C SER A 833 19.22 22.64 -8.38
N GLU A 834 19.90 22.37 -9.49
CA GLU A 834 19.33 22.34 -10.84
C GLU A 834 18.27 21.22 -10.99
N THR A 835 18.51 20.06 -10.37
CA THR A 835 17.57 18.95 -10.37
C THR A 835 16.29 19.31 -9.61
N ILE A 836 16.40 19.91 -8.42
CA ILE A 836 15.26 20.37 -7.64
C ILE A 836 14.49 21.45 -8.41
N GLN A 837 15.18 22.46 -8.96
CA GLN A 837 14.54 23.50 -9.76
C GLN A 837 13.78 22.91 -10.96
N SER A 838 14.43 22.03 -11.73
CA SER A 838 13.78 21.34 -12.86
C SER A 838 12.59 20.51 -12.42
N ALA A 839 12.66 19.89 -11.23
CA ALA A 839 11.52 19.13 -10.68
C ALA A 839 10.36 20.06 -10.32
N HIS A 840 10.59 21.23 -9.74
CA HIS A 840 9.55 22.23 -9.47
C HIS A 840 8.84 22.71 -10.75
N GLU A 841 9.61 22.87 -11.84
CA GLU A 841 9.08 23.31 -13.14
C GLU A 841 8.31 22.21 -13.87
N LYS A 842 8.88 20.98 -13.90
CA LYS A 842 8.38 19.86 -14.74
C LYS A 842 7.54 18.85 -13.98
N ARG A 843 7.53 18.93 -12.66
CA ARG A 843 6.91 17.94 -11.73
C ARG A 843 7.38 16.50 -11.99
N ARG A 844 8.56 16.32 -12.57
CA ARG A 844 9.14 15.01 -12.87
C ARG A 844 10.66 15.06 -12.97
N VAL A 845 11.28 13.90 -12.73
CA VAL A 845 12.71 13.66 -12.93
C VAL A 845 12.91 12.41 -13.78
N SER A 846 14.11 12.22 -14.30
CA SER A 846 14.41 11.06 -15.18
C SER A 846 15.81 10.51 -14.92
N THR A 847 15.99 9.19 -15.14
CA THR A 847 17.29 8.54 -15.20
C THR A 847 18.02 8.87 -16.52
N ILE A 848 19.30 8.50 -16.61
CA ILE A 848 20.10 8.63 -17.85
C ILE A 848 19.54 7.79 -19.02
N PHE A 849 18.70 6.79 -18.73
CA PHE A 849 18.00 5.96 -19.71
C PHE A 849 16.59 6.44 -20.05
N GLY A 850 16.17 7.57 -19.45
CA GLY A 850 14.88 8.17 -19.73
C GLY A 850 13.71 7.56 -18.94
N ARG A 851 13.96 6.70 -17.92
CA ARG A 851 12.93 6.31 -16.95
C ARG A 851 12.50 7.58 -16.20
N SER A 852 11.21 7.88 -16.19
CA SER A 852 10.70 9.10 -15.57
C SER A 852 9.87 8.76 -14.34
N ARG A 853 9.97 9.61 -13.33
CA ARG A 853 9.14 9.60 -12.15
C ARG A 853 8.44 10.94 -12.00
N TYR A 854 7.12 10.92 -11.88
CA TYR A 854 6.31 12.11 -11.61
C TYR A 854 6.31 12.39 -10.11
N ILE A 855 6.46 13.67 -9.70
CA ILE A 855 6.53 14.09 -8.31
C ILE A 855 5.50 15.21 -8.08
N PRO A 856 4.22 14.88 -7.89
CA PRO A 856 3.14 15.87 -7.79
C PRO A 856 3.31 16.78 -6.57
N THR A 857 3.82 16.25 -5.46
CA THR A 857 3.97 16.95 -4.18
C THR A 857 5.15 17.92 -4.12
N ILE A 858 5.95 18.05 -5.20
CA ILE A 858 7.13 18.94 -5.25
C ILE A 858 6.77 20.42 -5.02
N ASN A 859 5.56 20.82 -5.40
CA ASN A 859 5.04 22.18 -5.23
C ASN A 859 4.02 22.28 -4.08
N ASN A 860 3.97 21.31 -3.18
CA ASN A 860 3.05 21.34 -2.05
C ASN A 860 3.35 22.54 -1.12
N SER A 861 2.31 23.18 -0.58
CA SER A 861 2.42 24.25 0.41
C SER A 861 2.98 23.77 1.76
N ASN A 862 2.78 22.50 2.09
CA ASN A 862 3.39 21.86 3.27
C ASN A 862 4.89 21.68 3.06
N LYS A 863 5.70 22.37 3.85
CA LYS A 863 7.18 22.32 3.74
C LYS A 863 7.80 20.96 4.04
N ILE A 864 7.13 20.12 4.83
CA ILE A 864 7.60 18.75 5.14
C ILE A 864 7.46 17.87 3.90
N ASP A 865 6.29 17.91 3.26
CA ASP A 865 6.01 17.14 2.05
C ASP A 865 6.86 17.64 0.88
N GLN A 866 7.01 18.97 0.74
CA GLN A 866 7.89 19.57 -0.26
C GLN A 866 9.34 19.08 -0.09
N ALA A 867 9.88 19.13 1.13
CA ALA A 867 11.24 18.67 1.39
C ALA A 867 11.40 17.15 1.16
N ALA A 868 10.37 16.35 1.41
CA ALA A 868 10.35 14.92 1.07
C ALA A 868 10.38 14.73 -0.45
N ALA A 869 9.57 15.48 -1.18
CA ALA A 869 9.51 15.46 -2.64
C ALA A 869 10.84 15.92 -3.29
N GLU A 870 11.51 16.93 -2.74
CA GLU A 870 12.82 17.37 -3.19
C GLU A 870 13.89 16.28 -3.01
N ARG A 871 13.85 15.53 -1.90
CA ARG A 871 14.71 14.35 -1.71
C ARG A 871 14.44 13.26 -2.75
N ILE A 872 13.17 12.97 -3.04
CA ILE A 872 12.79 12.03 -4.10
C ILE A 872 13.32 12.50 -5.46
N ALA A 873 13.22 13.80 -5.74
CA ALA A 873 13.70 14.39 -6.99
C ALA A 873 15.22 14.22 -7.19
N VAL A 874 16.02 14.36 -6.14
CA VAL A 874 17.48 14.17 -6.20
C VAL A 874 17.85 12.68 -6.28
N ASN A 875 17.17 11.85 -5.50
CA ASN A 875 17.47 10.42 -5.38
C ASN A 875 17.15 9.62 -6.65
N THR A 876 16.01 9.90 -7.28
CA THR A 876 15.50 9.11 -8.40
C THR A 876 16.46 9.06 -9.60
N PRO A 877 17.07 10.15 -10.08
CA PRO A 877 18.06 10.09 -11.16
C PRO A 877 19.27 9.21 -10.83
N ILE A 878 19.71 9.20 -9.58
CA ILE A 878 20.90 8.49 -9.13
C ILE A 878 20.60 7.00 -8.95
N GLN A 879 19.67 6.66 -8.06
CA GLN A 879 19.28 5.27 -7.79
C GLN A 879 18.68 4.58 -8.99
N GLY A 880 17.82 5.29 -9.74
CA GLY A 880 17.20 4.74 -10.92
C GLY A 880 18.22 4.47 -12.04
N SER A 881 19.20 5.36 -12.24
CA SER A 881 20.26 5.11 -13.22
C SER A 881 21.17 3.97 -12.80
N ALA A 882 21.46 3.82 -11.50
CA ALA A 882 22.20 2.68 -10.97
C ALA A 882 21.46 1.36 -11.24
N ALA A 883 20.15 1.32 -10.98
CA ALA A 883 19.30 0.17 -11.27
C ALA A 883 19.26 -0.18 -12.77
N ASP A 884 19.12 0.83 -13.62
CA ASP A 884 19.14 0.65 -15.08
C ASP A 884 20.50 0.12 -15.57
N ILE A 885 21.63 0.55 -14.98
CA ILE A 885 22.98 0.01 -15.28
C ILE A 885 23.06 -1.47 -14.90
N VAL A 886 22.56 -1.86 -13.72
CA VAL A 886 22.55 -3.28 -13.31
C VAL A 886 21.72 -4.13 -14.27
N LYS A 887 20.55 -3.65 -14.71
CA LYS A 887 19.71 -4.34 -15.72
C LYS A 887 20.45 -4.49 -17.05
N MET A 888 21.12 -3.45 -17.52
CA MET A 888 21.94 -3.52 -18.73
C MET A 888 23.12 -4.49 -18.57
N ALA A 889 23.71 -4.59 -17.39
CA ALA A 889 24.74 -5.57 -17.09
C ALA A 889 24.18 -7.00 -17.16
N MET A 890 23.00 -7.26 -16.56
CA MET A 890 22.33 -8.56 -16.64
C MET A 890 22.11 -8.99 -18.09
N LEU A 891 21.65 -8.09 -18.95
CA LEU A 891 21.44 -8.36 -20.38
C LEU A 891 22.76 -8.70 -21.09
N LYS A 892 23.78 -7.87 -20.90
CA LYS A 892 25.08 -8.07 -21.57
C LYS A 892 25.81 -9.32 -21.09
N VAL A 893 25.80 -9.58 -19.79
CA VAL A 893 26.41 -10.80 -19.24
C VAL A 893 25.66 -12.04 -19.74
N ASN A 894 24.33 -12.03 -19.77
CA ASN A 894 23.55 -13.15 -20.31
C ASN A 894 23.89 -13.42 -21.78
N ASP A 895 23.90 -12.36 -22.60
CA ASP A 895 24.29 -12.48 -24.01
C ASP A 895 25.72 -13.00 -24.17
N ALA A 896 26.66 -12.57 -23.34
CA ALA A 896 28.06 -13.01 -23.39
C ALA A 896 28.20 -14.51 -23.00
N LEU A 897 27.45 -14.95 -21.98
CA LEU A 897 27.42 -16.36 -21.56
C LEU A 897 26.78 -17.27 -22.61
N LEU A 898 25.75 -16.78 -23.31
CA LEU A 898 25.15 -17.54 -24.44
C LEU A 898 26.09 -17.67 -25.63
N LYS A 899 26.86 -16.63 -25.95
CA LYS A 899 27.85 -16.65 -27.05
C LYS A 899 29.10 -17.46 -26.70
N ASN A 900 29.49 -17.50 -25.45
CA ASN A 900 30.68 -18.18 -24.94
C ASN A 900 30.26 -19.12 -23.78
N PRO A 901 29.61 -20.23 -24.02
CA PRO A 901 29.04 -21.07 -22.99
C PRO A 901 30.14 -21.66 -22.08
N THR A 902 30.15 -21.23 -20.84
CA THR A 902 31.01 -21.73 -19.74
C THR A 902 30.25 -22.68 -18.81
N GLY A 903 28.95 -22.88 -19.04
CA GLY A 903 28.09 -23.59 -18.12
C GLY A 903 27.62 -22.73 -16.94
N ALA A 904 28.12 -21.48 -16.82
CA ALA A 904 27.68 -20.57 -15.75
C ALA A 904 26.23 -20.11 -15.99
N LYS A 905 25.48 -19.96 -14.88
CA LYS A 905 24.08 -19.54 -14.86
C LYS A 905 23.89 -18.42 -13.85
N MET A 906 23.20 -17.36 -14.23
CA MET A 906 22.79 -16.29 -13.31
C MET A 906 21.65 -16.83 -12.41
N LEU A 907 21.76 -16.60 -11.08
CA LEU A 907 20.83 -17.09 -10.09
C LEU A 907 20.09 -15.98 -9.37
N LEU A 908 20.83 -14.98 -8.83
CA LEU A 908 20.26 -13.90 -8.03
C LEU A 908 20.78 -12.54 -8.46
N GLN A 909 19.95 -11.54 -8.22
CA GLN A 909 20.30 -10.12 -8.22
C GLN A 909 19.92 -9.54 -6.85
N VAL A 910 20.90 -9.00 -6.14
CA VAL A 910 20.74 -8.45 -4.79
C VAL A 910 21.39 -7.06 -4.76
N HIS A 911 20.57 -6.00 -4.73
CA HIS A 911 21.01 -4.61 -4.82
C HIS A 911 21.83 -4.33 -6.10
N ASP A 912 23.13 -4.19 -6.01
CA ASP A 912 24.13 -3.98 -7.08
C ASP A 912 25.01 -5.22 -7.36
N GLU A 913 24.69 -6.34 -6.70
CA GLU A 913 25.35 -7.64 -6.81
C GLU A 913 24.60 -8.59 -7.75
N LEU A 914 25.34 -9.34 -8.57
CA LEU A 914 24.84 -10.47 -9.36
C LEU A 914 25.53 -11.76 -8.89
N ILE A 915 24.74 -12.80 -8.63
CA ILE A 915 25.24 -14.11 -8.20
C ILE A 915 25.02 -15.13 -9.31
N PHE A 916 26.08 -15.87 -9.62
CA PHE A 916 26.09 -16.91 -10.63
C PHE A 916 26.51 -18.23 -10.00
N GLU A 917 26.12 -19.33 -10.62
CA GLU A 917 26.66 -20.65 -10.37
C GLU A 917 27.45 -21.11 -11.60
N CYS A 918 28.64 -21.66 -11.38
CA CYS A 918 29.59 -22.06 -12.42
C CYS A 918 30.17 -23.44 -12.11
N PRO A 919 30.50 -24.31 -13.09
CA PRO A 919 31.25 -25.53 -12.86
C PRO A 919 32.56 -25.30 -12.11
N ASP A 920 32.89 -26.15 -11.15
CA ASP A 920 34.09 -26.10 -10.33
C ASP A 920 35.31 -26.63 -11.09
N ASP A 921 35.69 -25.94 -12.14
CA ASP A 921 36.87 -26.17 -12.94
C ASP A 921 37.64 -24.86 -13.09
N LYS A 922 38.91 -24.85 -12.76
CA LYS A 922 39.74 -23.65 -12.66
C LYS A 922 39.75 -22.82 -13.95
N GLU A 923 39.91 -23.46 -15.09
CA GLU A 923 39.94 -22.76 -16.39
C GLU A 923 38.57 -22.13 -16.71
N THR A 924 37.49 -22.87 -16.44
CA THR A 924 36.12 -22.41 -16.61
C THR A 924 35.82 -21.25 -15.66
N ILE A 925 36.23 -21.32 -14.40
CA ILE A 925 36.08 -20.24 -13.43
C ILE A 925 36.79 -18.98 -13.92
N GLU A 926 38.10 -19.05 -14.23
CA GLU A 926 38.88 -17.89 -14.68
C GLU A 926 38.29 -17.23 -15.92
N LYS A 927 37.88 -18.04 -16.89
CA LYS A 927 37.18 -17.57 -18.11
C LYS A 927 35.85 -16.86 -17.76
N THR A 928 35.07 -17.46 -16.87
CA THR A 928 33.77 -16.92 -16.48
C THR A 928 33.91 -15.60 -15.71
N LEU A 929 34.86 -15.54 -14.75
CA LEU A 929 35.18 -14.32 -14.01
C LEU A 929 35.53 -13.17 -14.95
N SER A 930 36.44 -13.42 -15.93
CA SER A 930 36.85 -12.42 -16.91
C SER A 930 35.65 -11.92 -17.74
N LEU A 931 34.82 -12.86 -18.23
CA LEU A 931 33.67 -12.55 -19.06
C LEU A 931 32.61 -11.75 -18.31
N ILE A 932 32.28 -12.11 -17.07
CA ILE A 932 31.32 -11.38 -16.24
C ILE A 932 31.87 -9.96 -15.96
N LYS A 933 33.10 -9.86 -15.48
CA LYS A 933 33.72 -8.56 -15.14
C LYS A 933 33.76 -7.63 -16.33
N GLU A 934 34.24 -8.09 -17.47
CA GLU A 934 34.32 -7.27 -18.70
C GLU A 934 32.94 -6.73 -19.12
N ASN A 935 31.91 -7.58 -19.13
CA ASN A 935 30.56 -7.18 -19.56
C ASN A 935 29.85 -6.29 -18.54
N MET A 936 30.09 -6.46 -17.25
CA MET A 936 29.54 -5.56 -16.21
C MET A 936 30.27 -4.20 -16.27
N GLU A 937 31.59 -4.16 -16.30
CA GLU A 937 32.35 -2.88 -16.36
C GLU A 937 32.07 -2.09 -17.65
N ASN A 938 31.75 -2.77 -18.75
CA ASN A 938 31.36 -2.17 -20.02
C ASN A 938 29.84 -2.16 -20.26
N ALA A 939 29.03 -2.34 -19.22
CA ALA A 939 27.58 -2.35 -19.36
C ALA A 939 27.06 -1.06 -20.01
N VAL A 940 27.60 0.09 -19.58
CA VAL A 940 27.22 1.41 -20.08
C VAL A 940 28.47 2.30 -20.14
N LYS A 941 28.53 3.18 -21.12
CA LYS A 941 29.60 4.18 -21.22
C LYS A 941 29.27 5.44 -20.41
N LEU A 942 29.98 5.63 -19.32
CA LEU A 942 29.88 6.83 -18.49
C LEU A 942 31.13 7.72 -18.64
N SER A 943 31.11 8.90 -18.00
CA SER A 943 32.28 9.80 -17.95
C SER A 943 33.39 9.32 -16.99
N VAL A 944 33.05 8.35 -16.14
CA VAL A 944 33.96 7.69 -15.20
C VAL A 944 33.81 6.16 -15.34
N PRO A 945 34.83 5.36 -15.05
CA PRO A 945 34.74 3.91 -15.23
C PRO A 945 33.86 3.25 -14.20
N LEU A 946 33.05 2.27 -14.63
CA LEU A 946 32.44 1.28 -13.76
C LEU A 946 33.51 0.28 -13.31
N ARG A 947 33.51 -0.09 -12.05
CA ARG A 947 34.41 -1.11 -11.50
C ARG A 947 33.59 -2.18 -10.78
N VAL A 948 34.00 -3.43 -10.95
CA VAL A 948 33.34 -4.59 -10.38
C VAL A 948 34.31 -5.36 -9.50
N SER A 949 33.93 -5.57 -8.24
CA SER A 949 34.53 -6.59 -7.38
C SER A 949 33.96 -7.94 -7.76
N ILE A 950 34.80 -8.95 -7.96
CA ILE A 950 34.36 -10.28 -8.33
C ILE A 950 35.10 -11.33 -7.52
N GLU A 951 34.33 -12.23 -6.91
CA GLU A 951 34.83 -13.28 -6.03
C GLU A 951 34.14 -14.61 -6.35
N TYR A 952 34.73 -15.73 -5.95
CA TYR A 952 34.06 -17.03 -6.06
C TYR A 952 34.27 -17.88 -4.80
N GLY A 953 33.29 -18.73 -4.49
CA GLY A 953 33.28 -19.55 -3.29
C GLY A 953 32.26 -20.66 -3.32
N LYS A 954 32.14 -21.43 -2.24
CA LYS A 954 31.21 -22.54 -2.13
C LYS A 954 29.84 -22.15 -1.62
N ASN A 955 29.74 -21.05 -0.93
CA ASN A 955 28.50 -20.54 -0.38
C ASN A 955 28.45 -18.99 -0.41
N TRP A 956 27.26 -18.47 -0.30
CA TRP A 956 27.03 -17.01 -0.37
C TRP A 956 27.61 -16.24 0.84
N GLY A 957 27.81 -16.91 1.97
CA GLY A 957 28.38 -16.27 3.17
C GLY A 957 29.90 -16.04 3.10
N GLU A 958 30.61 -16.59 2.09
CA GLU A 958 32.03 -16.36 1.88
C GLU A 958 32.35 -15.00 1.25
N PHE A 959 31.36 -14.30 0.70
CA PHE A 959 31.51 -13.01 0.02
C PHE A 959 31.31 -11.84 0.99
N HIS A 960 32.17 -10.77 0.86
CA HIS A 960 32.17 -9.45 1.57
C HIS A 960 32.63 -9.48 3.00
#